data_4cc11acc275749fedaf6e00669625dd2
#
_entry.id   4cc11acc275749fedaf6e00669625dd2
#
_cell.length_a   1.000
_cell.length_b   1.000
_cell.length_c   1.000
_cell.angle_alpha   90.00
_cell.angle_beta   90.00
_cell.angle_gamma   90.00
#
_symmetry.space_group_name_H-M   'P 1'
#
loop_
_entity.id
_entity.type
_entity.pdbx_description
1 polymer ?
#
loop_
_entity_poly.entity_id
_entity_poly.type
_entity_poly.pdbx_seq_one_letter_code
_entity_poly.pdbx_strand_id
1 'polypeptide(L)'
;MTSAPIFVAALAAVAASAGPQPPSPTPAQRPGLDRGVTLLPNGWSIAPAGRHVGVGDLPLAMVESLDGRYLVVTNNGVEKPTLTVVNLERLSVTSSLPIDDAWLGLAWNPEGDRLYCSGAAANAVFELRWKDGRLTGDETIALGTPFKETFVGGIAVGSDDRLYAVNPLAQTVSSVDLKDRRVVRTVELTAEPYTCLLAPNGKTLFVSLWGGARVLLFDAETLEKQGEVAVGEHPNAMAVSPDGGRLFVACANTNAVWEVDLTAMAPKEQISVALYPAAPYGSTPNALALSRDGRTLLVANADNNSVAVVDVGEPGESRVEGFIPTGWYPTGVAYSRDGRRIFVLSGKGLTPRANPGGPQPGAPAPSQYIGNLLTGSLSVLPVPDADALETYTKTVYRLTPYRDATRMAPARAPKGSPIPARVGAGSPIRYVFYIIRENRTYDQILGDLPRGNGDSRLCLFGEEVTPNAHALAREFVLLDNFYVDAEVSYDGHAFSTGAYATDAIEKMWPQYYGGRGGKYLTGAPGALRNAFGNITAPAAGYIWDACARAGIAMRSYGEFSVSHREPEDRTAGDPPYEGSVPGLRDRVSPDYPPFDLSIPDDRRVDAWLKEFREFEANGRLPRLSIIRLGNDHTAGTRPGYPTPRAMIAENDQALGRLVETISRSRYWKDSAIFVLEDDAQNGPDHVDAHRSVALIASPWARRGAVDSTLYTTSGMLRTIELILGLPPMSQYDAAAKPMYAAFRSKPDPLPFVRRKARVSLDERNDAKAWGAKASLAMDLEEADRAPDRELNEIIWRSVRGEDSPMPPPVRAAFVRPLEVETEGD
;
A
#
# COMPACT_ATOMS: atom_id res chain seq x y z
N MET A 1 21.38 -85.37 -45.49
CA MET A 1 20.02 -84.91 -45.34
C MET A 1 19.72 -84.83 -43.87
N THR A 2 20.04 -83.76 -43.25
CA THR A 2 19.87 -83.53 -41.80
C THR A 2 19.15 -82.30 -41.56
N SER A 3 17.97 -82.35 -41.07
CA SER A 3 17.07 -81.23 -40.65
C SER A 3 17.47 -80.76 -39.23
N ALA A 4 17.70 -79.45 -39.13
CA ALA A 4 17.94 -78.80 -37.87
C ALA A 4 16.60 -78.26 -37.31
N PRO A 5 16.38 -78.22 -35.98
CA PRO A 5 15.16 -77.67 -35.37
C PRO A 5 15.31 -76.17 -35.07
N ILE A 6 14.27 -75.46 -35.33
CA ILE A 6 14.08 -74.02 -34.99
C ILE A 6 13.62 -73.90 -33.57
N PHE A 7 14.41 -73.24 -32.72
CA PHE A 7 14.00 -72.80 -31.38
C PHE A 7 13.23 -71.47 -31.45
N VAL A 8 11.97 -71.47 -31.07
CA VAL A 8 11.20 -70.26 -30.87
C VAL A 8 11.35 -69.83 -29.39
N ALA A 9 12.01 -68.73 -29.14
CA ALA A 9 12.09 -68.12 -27.82
C ALA A 9 10.88 -67.21 -27.61
N ALA A 10 10.00 -67.55 -26.66
CA ALA A 10 8.89 -66.72 -26.24
C ALA A 10 9.39 -65.63 -25.28
N LEU A 11 9.37 -64.34 -25.66
CA LEU A 11 9.56 -63.21 -24.77
C LEU A 11 8.28 -63.02 -23.97
N ALA A 12 8.33 -63.25 -22.66
CA ALA A 12 7.28 -62.85 -21.74
C ALA A 12 7.45 -61.32 -21.42
N ALA A 13 6.55 -60.52 -21.91
CA ALA A 13 6.47 -59.08 -21.55
C ALA A 13 5.90 -58.99 -20.12
N VAL A 14 6.73 -58.56 -19.16
CA VAL A 14 6.30 -58.17 -17.84
C VAL A 14 5.67 -56.78 -17.94
N ALA A 15 4.35 -56.72 -17.89
CA ALA A 15 3.65 -55.47 -17.73
C ALA A 15 3.90 -54.91 -16.33
N ALA A 16 4.79 -53.91 -16.22
CA ALA A 16 4.94 -53.11 -15.02
C ALA A 16 3.63 -52.29 -14.83
N SER A 17 2.89 -52.61 -13.78
CA SER A 17 1.75 -51.80 -13.33
C SER A 17 2.27 -50.44 -12.92
N ALA A 18 1.99 -49.41 -13.71
CA ALA A 18 2.20 -48.00 -13.32
C ALA A 18 1.35 -47.75 -12.07
N GLY A 19 1.99 -47.54 -10.95
CA GLY A 19 1.31 -47.03 -9.75
C GLY A 19 0.59 -45.69 -10.05
N PRO A 20 -0.40 -45.31 -9.23
CA PRO A 20 -1.13 -44.08 -9.46
C PRO A 20 -0.15 -42.90 -9.56
N GLN A 21 -0.11 -42.23 -10.68
CA GLN A 21 0.63 -40.98 -10.84
C GLN A 21 0.19 -40.04 -9.76
N PRO A 22 1.12 -39.35 -9.07
CA PRO A 22 0.74 -38.27 -8.16
C PRO A 22 -0.09 -37.24 -8.96
N PRO A 23 -1.14 -36.66 -8.35
CA PRO A 23 -1.98 -35.67 -9.01
C PRO A 23 -1.09 -34.58 -9.54
N SER A 24 -1.31 -34.17 -10.78
CA SER A 24 -0.60 -33.04 -11.38
C SER A 24 -0.69 -31.84 -10.43
N PRO A 25 0.41 -31.16 -10.15
CA PRO A 25 0.37 -29.99 -9.27
C PRO A 25 -0.67 -28.98 -9.82
N THR A 26 -1.56 -28.54 -8.96
CA THR A 26 -2.49 -27.45 -9.30
C THR A 26 -1.65 -26.26 -9.78
N PRO A 27 -1.99 -25.67 -10.94
CA PRO A 27 -1.25 -24.49 -11.42
C PRO A 27 -1.16 -23.43 -10.32
N ALA A 28 0.02 -22.84 -10.15
CA ALA A 28 0.22 -21.78 -9.19
C ALA A 28 -0.70 -20.59 -9.53
N GLN A 29 -1.43 -20.10 -8.54
CA GLN A 29 -2.23 -18.89 -8.70
C GLN A 29 -1.29 -17.69 -8.85
N ARG A 30 -1.58 -16.80 -9.79
CA ARG A 30 -0.83 -15.57 -10.03
C ARG A 30 -1.78 -14.40 -10.15
N PRO A 31 -1.37 -13.18 -9.77
CA PRO A 31 -2.15 -11.98 -10.01
C PRO A 31 -2.52 -11.82 -11.49
N GLY A 32 -3.64 -11.16 -11.75
CA GLY A 32 -4.14 -10.88 -13.09
C GLY A 32 -5.58 -11.28 -13.34
N LEU A 33 -6.07 -10.95 -14.53
CA LEU A 33 -7.45 -11.19 -14.94
C LEU A 33 -7.61 -12.62 -15.50
N ASP A 34 -8.54 -13.37 -14.90
CA ASP A 34 -9.00 -14.66 -15.43
C ASP A 34 -10.52 -14.74 -15.41
N ARG A 35 -11.14 -14.97 -16.56
CA ARG A 35 -12.60 -15.17 -16.73
C ARG A 35 -13.48 -14.13 -16.05
N GLY A 36 -13.10 -12.85 -16.17
CA GLY A 36 -13.85 -11.72 -15.59
C GLY A 36 -13.62 -11.49 -14.09
N VAL A 37 -12.70 -12.21 -13.47
CA VAL A 37 -12.25 -11.99 -12.09
C VAL A 37 -10.77 -11.65 -12.13
N THR A 38 -10.38 -10.56 -11.50
CA THR A 38 -8.98 -10.21 -11.31
C THR A 38 -8.51 -10.63 -9.93
N LEU A 39 -7.46 -11.44 -9.87
CA LEU A 39 -6.72 -11.71 -8.64
C LEU A 39 -5.67 -10.62 -8.45
N LEU A 40 -5.70 -9.96 -7.31
CA LEU A 40 -4.76 -8.90 -6.93
C LEU A 40 -3.49 -9.48 -6.27
N PRO A 41 -2.36 -8.74 -6.26
CA PRO A 41 -1.12 -9.19 -5.62
C PRO A 41 -1.30 -9.53 -4.14
N ASN A 42 -2.10 -8.75 -3.42
CA ASN A 42 -2.44 -8.97 -2.01
C ASN A 42 -3.36 -10.18 -1.75
N GLY A 43 -3.67 -10.96 -2.77
CA GLY A 43 -4.51 -12.16 -2.68
C GLY A 43 -6.03 -11.91 -2.65
N TRP A 44 -6.47 -10.66 -2.73
CA TRP A 44 -7.87 -10.30 -2.89
C TRP A 44 -8.29 -10.46 -4.36
N SER A 45 -9.60 -10.50 -4.61
CA SER A 45 -10.12 -10.62 -5.98
C SER A 45 -11.21 -9.59 -6.21
N ILE A 46 -11.29 -9.08 -7.45
CA ILE A 46 -12.29 -8.10 -7.89
C ILE A 46 -13.01 -8.56 -9.14
N ALA A 47 -14.28 -8.16 -9.28
CA ALA A 47 -15.10 -8.27 -10.49
C ALA A 47 -16.09 -7.10 -10.47
N PRO A 48 -15.66 -5.91 -10.86
CA PRO A 48 -16.45 -4.69 -10.69
C PRO A 48 -17.75 -4.69 -11.50
N ALA A 49 -18.80 -4.09 -10.90
CA ALA A 49 -20.08 -3.92 -11.55
C ALA A 49 -20.10 -2.74 -12.51
N GLY A 50 -20.94 -2.81 -13.54
CA GLY A 50 -21.20 -1.72 -14.48
C GLY A 50 -20.28 -1.69 -15.68
N ARG A 51 -20.26 -0.56 -16.37
CA ARG A 51 -19.36 -0.26 -17.52
C ARG A 51 -18.20 0.60 -17.03
N HIS A 52 -17.01 0.37 -17.59
CA HIS A 52 -15.79 0.99 -17.09
C HIS A 52 -15.15 1.90 -18.14
N VAL A 53 -14.67 3.07 -17.67
CA VAL A 53 -13.90 4.03 -18.47
C VAL A 53 -12.56 4.21 -17.77
N GLY A 54 -11.45 3.97 -18.48
CA GLY A 54 -10.12 4.32 -18.00
C GLY A 54 -10.00 5.84 -17.84
N VAL A 55 -9.49 6.28 -16.70
CA VAL A 55 -9.14 7.67 -16.42
C VAL A 55 -7.63 7.76 -16.14
N GLY A 56 -7.12 8.84 -15.56
CA GLY A 56 -5.71 8.89 -15.14
C GLY A 56 -5.45 8.09 -13.86
N ASP A 57 -4.21 8.12 -13.39
CA ASP A 57 -3.77 7.43 -12.18
C ASP A 57 -4.32 8.11 -10.91
N LEU A 58 -4.66 7.33 -9.93
CA LEU A 58 -5.25 7.71 -8.64
C LEU A 58 -6.32 8.81 -8.75
N PRO A 59 -7.49 8.55 -9.37
CA PRO A 59 -8.62 9.50 -9.32
C PRO A 59 -9.13 9.63 -7.89
N LEU A 60 -9.25 10.87 -7.36
CA LEU A 60 -9.68 11.14 -5.99
C LEU A 60 -11.03 11.86 -5.90
N ALA A 61 -11.37 12.69 -6.86
CA ALA A 61 -12.61 13.44 -6.86
C ALA A 61 -13.29 13.42 -8.21
N MET A 62 -14.63 13.57 -8.19
CA MET A 62 -15.45 13.71 -9.39
C MET A 62 -16.62 14.64 -9.15
N VAL A 63 -16.97 15.42 -10.19
CA VAL A 63 -18.17 16.25 -10.20
C VAL A 63 -18.85 16.18 -11.55
N GLU A 64 -20.18 16.02 -11.52
CA GLU A 64 -21.02 16.01 -12.73
C GLU A 64 -21.29 17.46 -13.17
N SER A 65 -21.26 17.71 -14.49
CA SER A 65 -21.66 19.02 -15.05
C SER A 65 -23.13 19.31 -14.75
N LEU A 66 -23.51 20.61 -14.69
CA LEU A 66 -24.87 20.99 -14.34
C LEU A 66 -25.93 20.44 -15.30
N ASP A 67 -25.56 20.20 -16.56
CA ASP A 67 -26.45 19.64 -17.60
C ASP A 67 -26.51 18.09 -17.57
N GLY A 68 -25.75 17.43 -16.67
CA GLY A 68 -25.75 15.98 -16.48
C GLY A 68 -25.08 15.17 -17.62
N ARG A 69 -24.41 15.84 -18.57
CA ARG A 69 -23.82 15.17 -19.75
C ARG A 69 -22.37 14.76 -19.58
N TYR A 70 -21.66 15.37 -18.63
CA TYR A 70 -20.24 15.13 -18.44
C TYR A 70 -19.90 14.92 -16.98
N LEU A 71 -18.85 14.16 -16.73
CA LEU A 71 -18.23 14.02 -15.42
C LEU A 71 -16.78 14.51 -15.52
N VAL A 72 -16.35 15.34 -14.60
CA VAL A 72 -14.96 15.76 -14.46
C VAL A 72 -14.33 15.02 -13.31
N VAL A 73 -13.14 14.46 -13.52
CA VAL A 73 -12.40 13.62 -12.57
C VAL A 73 -11.00 14.19 -12.39
N THR A 74 -10.55 14.33 -11.13
CA THR A 74 -9.14 14.61 -10.82
C THR A 74 -8.33 13.34 -10.84
N ASN A 75 -7.11 13.37 -11.40
CA ASN A 75 -6.17 12.26 -11.38
C ASN A 75 -4.86 12.75 -10.73
N ASN A 76 -4.43 12.08 -9.68
CA ASN A 76 -3.46 12.60 -8.71
C ASN A 76 -2.37 11.59 -8.36
N GLY A 77 -2.12 10.64 -9.25
CA GLY A 77 -1.11 9.62 -9.06
C GLY A 77 0.32 10.14 -9.20
N VAL A 78 1.23 9.30 -9.58
CA VAL A 78 2.66 9.66 -9.70
C VAL A 78 2.93 10.56 -10.90
N GLU A 79 2.15 10.43 -11.98
CA GLU A 79 2.30 11.26 -13.17
C GLU A 79 1.80 12.71 -12.93
N LYS A 80 2.07 13.59 -13.91
CA LYS A 80 1.54 14.97 -13.86
C LYS A 80 0.01 14.93 -13.72
N PRO A 81 -0.57 15.60 -12.72
CA PRO A 81 -2.00 15.61 -12.49
C PRO A 81 -2.80 16.09 -13.70
N THR A 82 -3.98 15.53 -13.85
CA THR A 82 -4.88 15.88 -14.94
C THR A 82 -6.33 16.02 -14.45
N LEU A 83 -7.10 16.82 -15.16
CA LEU A 83 -8.57 16.84 -15.09
C LEU A 83 -9.11 16.12 -16.32
N THR A 84 -9.69 14.93 -16.13
CA THR A 84 -10.27 14.13 -17.19
C THR A 84 -11.77 14.40 -17.30
N VAL A 85 -12.23 14.75 -18.51
CA VAL A 85 -13.65 14.95 -18.83
C VAL A 85 -14.20 13.72 -19.52
N VAL A 86 -15.19 13.09 -18.92
CA VAL A 86 -15.88 11.91 -19.44
C VAL A 86 -17.27 12.29 -19.95
N ASN A 87 -17.59 11.96 -21.18
CA ASN A 87 -18.96 12.06 -21.71
C ASN A 87 -19.79 10.88 -21.17
N LEU A 88 -20.86 11.19 -20.45
CA LEU A 88 -21.67 10.19 -19.74
C LEU A 88 -22.68 9.43 -20.61
N GLU A 89 -22.95 9.91 -21.82
CA GLU A 89 -23.78 9.22 -22.80
C GLU A 89 -22.94 8.16 -23.55
N ARG A 90 -21.77 8.59 -24.03
CA ARG A 90 -20.87 7.72 -24.81
C ARG A 90 -19.97 6.85 -23.94
N LEU A 91 -19.86 7.15 -22.66
CA LEU A 91 -18.91 6.56 -21.71
C LEU A 91 -17.46 6.55 -22.26
N SER A 92 -17.02 7.73 -22.66
CA SER A 92 -15.69 7.92 -23.23
C SER A 92 -15.06 9.23 -22.75
N VAL A 93 -13.74 9.22 -22.59
CA VAL A 93 -12.96 10.44 -22.31
C VAL A 93 -13.03 11.36 -23.52
N THR A 94 -13.41 12.60 -23.30
CA THR A 94 -13.44 13.65 -24.32
C THR A 94 -12.21 14.55 -24.30
N SER A 95 -11.66 14.78 -23.13
CA SER A 95 -10.42 15.53 -22.95
C SER A 95 -9.75 15.18 -21.62
N SER A 96 -8.45 15.36 -21.55
CA SER A 96 -7.68 15.33 -20.30
C SER A 96 -6.78 16.57 -20.29
N LEU A 97 -6.98 17.45 -19.32
CA LEU A 97 -6.26 18.71 -19.17
C LEU A 97 -5.18 18.54 -18.10
N PRO A 98 -3.88 18.60 -18.44
CA PRO A 98 -2.82 18.63 -17.44
C PRO A 98 -2.89 19.94 -16.63
N ILE A 99 -2.71 19.83 -15.33
CA ILE A 99 -2.60 20.96 -14.40
C ILE A 99 -1.33 20.82 -13.55
N ASP A 100 -0.92 21.90 -12.90
CA ASP A 100 0.37 21.89 -12.20
C ASP A 100 0.38 20.97 -10.99
N ASP A 101 -0.71 20.97 -10.21
CA ASP A 101 -0.94 20.02 -9.13
C ASP A 101 -2.43 19.86 -8.87
N ALA A 102 -2.84 18.76 -8.23
CA ALA A 102 -4.23 18.51 -7.85
C ALA A 102 -4.33 17.57 -6.66
N TRP A 103 -5.48 17.62 -5.98
CA TRP A 103 -5.87 16.61 -5.02
C TRP A 103 -7.38 16.36 -5.07
N LEU A 104 -8.08 16.29 -3.91
CA LEU A 104 -9.49 15.87 -3.85
C LEU A 104 -10.50 17.04 -3.91
N GLY A 105 -10.05 18.27 -3.84
CA GLY A 105 -10.95 19.42 -3.90
C GLY A 105 -11.40 19.71 -5.33
N LEU A 106 -12.70 19.57 -5.62
CA LEU A 106 -13.27 19.83 -6.95
C LEU A 106 -14.71 20.34 -6.79
N ALA A 107 -14.99 21.56 -7.25
CA ALA A 107 -16.31 22.18 -7.07
C ALA A 107 -16.67 23.12 -8.21
N TRP A 108 -17.94 23.09 -8.65
CA TRP A 108 -18.52 24.07 -9.59
C TRP A 108 -18.88 25.36 -8.88
N ASN A 109 -18.84 26.50 -9.61
CA ASN A 109 -19.62 27.67 -9.21
C ASN A 109 -21.11 27.39 -9.40
N PRO A 110 -22.00 28.21 -8.80
CA PRO A 110 -23.44 28.00 -8.94
C PRO A 110 -23.96 28.05 -10.39
N GLU A 111 -23.33 28.82 -11.27
CA GLU A 111 -23.68 28.95 -12.68
C GLU A 111 -23.22 27.77 -13.54
N GLY A 112 -22.21 27.00 -13.08
CA GLY A 112 -21.67 25.82 -13.77
C GLY A 112 -20.80 26.17 -14.99
N ASP A 113 -20.31 27.40 -15.08
CA ASP A 113 -19.38 27.85 -16.12
C ASP A 113 -17.92 27.92 -15.66
N ARG A 114 -17.68 27.73 -14.36
CA ARG A 114 -16.35 27.65 -13.73
C ARG A 114 -16.21 26.45 -12.80
N LEU A 115 -15.07 25.81 -12.89
CA LEU A 115 -14.67 24.70 -12.03
C LEU A 115 -13.46 25.13 -11.20
N TYR A 116 -13.53 24.86 -9.91
CA TYR A 116 -12.42 25.09 -8.98
C TYR A 116 -11.81 23.74 -8.61
N CYS A 117 -10.46 23.67 -8.64
CA CYS A 117 -9.69 22.48 -8.28
C CYS A 117 -8.62 22.83 -7.26
N SER A 118 -8.50 22.05 -6.19
CA SER A 118 -7.41 22.20 -5.22
C SER A 118 -6.08 21.83 -5.83
N GLY A 119 -5.07 22.66 -5.60
CA GLY A 119 -3.72 22.52 -6.16
C GLY A 119 -2.71 21.92 -5.18
N ALA A 120 -3.13 21.09 -4.26
CA ALA A 120 -2.23 20.33 -3.37
C ALA A 120 -1.03 21.16 -2.86
N ALA A 121 0.19 20.73 -3.13
CA ALA A 121 1.42 21.39 -2.70
C ALA A 121 1.72 22.70 -3.44
N ALA A 122 1.05 23.01 -4.55
CA ALA A 122 1.10 24.34 -5.16
C ALA A 122 0.50 25.43 -4.25
N ASN A 123 -0.17 25.03 -3.17
CA ASN A 123 -0.82 25.92 -2.19
C ASN A 123 -1.74 26.94 -2.83
N ALA A 124 -2.54 26.50 -3.76
CA ALA A 124 -3.42 27.30 -4.58
C ALA A 124 -4.75 26.57 -4.86
N VAL A 125 -5.70 27.32 -5.38
CA VAL A 125 -6.89 26.79 -6.06
C VAL A 125 -6.84 27.23 -7.52
N PHE A 126 -7.03 26.30 -8.44
CA PHE A 126 -7.10 26.59 -9.87
C PHE A 126 -8.56 26.86 -10.28
N GLU A 127 -8.80 27.96 -10.97
CA GLU A 127 -10.09 28.34 -11.55
C GLU A 127 -10.05 28.03 -13.05
N LEU A 128 -10.93 27.16 -13.52
CA LEU A 128 -11.02 26.73 -14.91
C LEU A 128 -12.36 27.12 -15.51
N ARG A 129 -12.36 27.54 -16.77
CA ARG A 129 -13.58 27.86 -17.52
C ARG A 129 -14.14 26.62 -18.18
N TRP A 130 -15.42 26.42 -18.04
CA TRP A 130 -16.17 25.34 -18.64
C TRP A 130 -17.02 25.81 -19.82
N LYS A 131 -16.88 25.11 -20.94
CA LYS A 131 -17.74 25.30 -22.10
C LYS A 131 -17.87 24.03 -22.93
N ASP A 132 -19.13 23.60 -23.18
CA ASP A 132 -19.45 22.51 -24.11
C ASP A 132 -18.59 21.23 -23.98
N GLY A 133 -18.40 20.76 -22.74
CA GLY A 133 -17.63 19.55 -22.47
C GLY A 133 -16.12 19.76 -22.48
N ARG A 134 -15.62 20.98 -22.36
CA ARG A 134 -14.19 21.31 -22.32
C ARG A 134 -13.85 22.26 -21.18
N LEU A 135 -12.74 21.94 -20.51
CA LEU A 135 -12.07 22.83 -19.58
C LEU A 135 -10.98 23.62 -20.31
N THR A 136 -10.89 24.90 -20.06
CA THR A 136 -9.89 25.77 -20.67
C THR A 136 -9.40 26.84 -19.70
N GLY A 137 -8.10 27.18 -19.82
CA GLY A 137 -7.46 28.21 -19.01
C GLY A 137 -7.42 27.82 -17.53
N ASP A 138 -6.40 28.27 -16.88
CA ASP A 138 -6.27 28.19 -15.43
C ASP A 138 -5.92 29.59 -14.92
N GLU A 139 -6.73 30.13 -14.04
CA GLU A 139 -6.36 31.25 -13.21
C GLU A 139 -6.07 30.70 -11.82
N THR A 140 -4.93 31.11 -11.26
CA THR A 140 -4.46 30.60 -9.97
C THR A 140 -4.85 31.54 -8.85
N ILE A 141 -5.55 31.03 -7.84
CA ILE A 141 -5.85 31.72 -6.58
C ILE A 141 -4.85 31.22 -5.54
N ALA A 142 -3.82 32.01 -5.24
CA ALA A 142 -2.80 31.65 -4.28
C ALA A 142 -3.35 31.69 -2.84
N LEU A 143 -3.13 30.62 -2.08
CA LEU A 143 -3.46 30.53 -0.65
C LEU A 143 -2.23 30.78 0.24
N GLY A 144 -1.06 30.86 -0.32
CA GLY A 144 0.20 31.09 0.38
C GLY A 144 1.41 30.75 -0.49
N THR A 145 2.55 30.49 0.13
CA THR A 145 3.78 30.14 -0.58
C THR A 145 3.75 28.67 -1.01
N PRO A 146 3.95 28.34 -2.29
CA PRO A 146 4.02 26.96 -2.76
C PRO A 146 5.13 26.16 -2.08
N PHE A 147 4.93 24.85 -1.92
CA PHE A 147 5.91 23.87 -1.44
C PHE A 147 6.52 24.15 -0.05
N LYS A 148 5.91 25.02 0.75
CA LYS A 148 6.29 25.27 2.15
C LYS A 148 5.33 24.55 3.09
N GLU A 149 5.57 23.28 3.42
CA GLU A 149 4.77 22.51 4.39
C GLU A 149 3.27 22.82 4.33
N THR A 150 2.76 23.02 3.10
CA THR A 150 1.39 23.39 2.81
C THR A 150 0.82 22.45 1.77
N PHE A 151 -0.48 22.19 1.87
CA PHE A 151 -1.13 21.23 0.99
C PHE A 151 -2.64 21.47 0.95
N VAL A 152 -3.16 21.98 -0.14
CA VAL A 152 -4.59 22.27 -0.27
C VAL A 152 -5.37 20.98 -0.50
N GLY A 153 -6.22 20.63 0.47
CA GLY A 153 -7.07 19.45 0.46
C GLY A 153 -8.43 19.69 -0.18
N GLY A 154 -9.51 19.43 0.59
CA GLY A 154 -10.88 19.66 0.13
C GLY A 154 -11.22 21.14 0.01
N ILE A 155 -12.15 21.44 -0.90
CA ILE A 155 -12.73 22.76 -1.10
C ILE A 155 -14.25 22.70 -1.12
N ALA A 156 -14.91 23.84 -0.82
CA ALA A 156 -16.33 24.04 -0.99
C ALA A 156 -16.58 25.44 -1.56
N VAL A 157 -17.58 25.56 -2.45
CA VAL A 157 -17.97 26.83 -3.06
C VAL A 157 -19.39 27.20 -2.62
N GLY A 158 -19.56 28.41 -2.08
CA GLY A 158 -20.84 28.97 -1.68
C GLY A 158 -21.53 29.75 -2.82
N SER A 159 -22.79 30.06 -2.63
CA SER A 159 -23.60 30.85 -3.58
C SER A 159 -23.30 32.37 -3.53
N ASP A 160 -22.45 32.81 -2.62
CA ASP A 160 -22.07 34.16 -2.31
C ASP A 160 -20.69 34.57 -2.87
N ASP A 161 -20.22 33.87 -3.90
CA ASP A 161 -18.86 34.03 -4.47
C ASP A 161 -17.75 33.78 -3.46
N ARG A 162 -17.97 32.89 -2.49
CA ARG A 162 -16.98 32.45 -1.54
C ARG A 162 -16.54 31.00 -1.80
N LEU A 163 -15.25 30.79 -1.66
CA LEU A 163 -14.64 29.46 -1.64
C LEU A 163 -14.00 29.23 -0.27
N TYR A 164 -14.13 28.02 0.24
CA TYR A 164 -13.45 27.55 1.44
C TYR A 164 -12.47 26.47 1.05
N ALA A 165 -11.27 26.50 1.63
CA ALA A 165 -10.22 25.54 1.37
C ALA A 165 -9.58 25.10 2.68
N VAL A 166 -9.32 23.81 2.84
CA VAL A 166 -8.59 23.27 3.98
C VAL A 166 -7.16 22.93 3.58
N ASN A 167 -6.23 23.03 4.53
CA ASN A 167 -4.83 22.72 4.32
C ASN A 167 -4.36 21.71 5.38
N PRO A 168 -4.25 20.39 5.05
CA PRO A 168 -3.83 19.37 5.98
C PRO A 168 -2.47 19.63 6.63
N LEU A 169 -1.44 19.97 5.85
CA LEU A 169 -0.10 20.12 6.39
C LEU A 169 0.07 21.42 7.21
N ALA A 170 -0.60 22.50 6.80
CA ALA A 170 -0.59 23.76 7.56
C ALA A 170 -1.62 23.77 8.69
N GLN A 171 -2.52 22.77 8.76
CA GLN A 171 -3.59 22.68 9.74
C GLN A 171 -4.44 23.97 9.78
N THR A 172 -4.94 24.38 8.61
CA THR A 172 -5.76 25.60 8.48
C THR A 172 -7.03 25.39 7.66
N VAL A 173 -8.00 26.28 7.86
CA VAL A 173 -9.11 26.52 6.94
C VAL A 173 -9.10 27.98 6.52
N SER A 174 -9.27 28.23 5.23
CA SER A 174 -9.29 29.59 4.66
C SER A 174 -10.59 29.86 3.93
N SER A 175 -11.09 31.11 4.01
CA SER A 175 -12.13 31.64 3.13
C SER A 175 -11.52 32.56 2.09
N VAL A 176 -11.97 32.42 0.85
CA VAL A 176 -11.50 33.15 -0.33
C VAL A 176 -12.65 33.91 -0.97
N ASP A 177 -12.45 35.19 -1.27
CA ASP A 177 -13.33 35.95 -2.11
C ASP A 177 -13.00 35.66 -3.59
N LEU A 178 -13.95 35.10 -4.32
CA LEU A 178 -13.76 34.66 -5.70
C LEU A 178 -13.78 35.82 -6.70
N LYS A 179 -14.40 36.98 -6.34
CA LYS A 179 -14.41 38.19 -7.18
C LYS A 179 -13.03 38.83 -7.18
N ASP A 180 -12.49 39.02 -5.97
CA ASP A 180 -11.18 39.64 -5.76
C ASP A 180 -10.02 38.62 -5.84
N ARG A 181 -10.31 37.31 -5.89
CA ARG A 181 -9.34 36.18 -5.90
C ARG A 181 -8.33 36.27 -4.78
N ARG A 182 -8.79 36.58 -3.59
CA ARG A 182 -7.90 36.74 -2.41
C ARG A 182 -8.42 36.02 -1.19
N VAL A 183 -7.52 35.58 -0.35
CA VAL A 183 -7.85 35.05 0.98
C VAL A 183 -8.41 36.20 1.83
N VAL A 184 -9.59 35.96 2.40
CA VAL A 184 -10.27 36.88 3.32
C VAL A 184 -9.86 36.61 4.76
N ARG A 185 -9.87 35.32 5.13
CA ARG A 185 -9.56 34.89 6.49
C ARG A 185 -8.96 33.48 6.46
N THR A 186 -8.00 33.24 7.34
CA THR A 186 -7.44 31.91 7.64
C THR A 186 -7.53 31.65 9.13
N VAL A 187 -7.97 30.45 9.51
CA VAL A 187 -8.09 29.99 10.89
C VAL A 187 -7.22 28.76 11.08
N GLU A 188 -6.38 28.76 12.12
CA GLU A 188 -5.59 27.60 12.53
C GLU A 188 -6.47 26.55 13.21
N LEU A 189 -6.19 25.29 12.92
CA LEU A 189 -6.90 24.14 13.43
C LEU A 189 -5.99 23.33 14.39
N THR A 190 -6.59 22.46 15.15
CA THR A 190 -5.88 21.66 16.18
C THR A 190 -5.32 20.34 15.65
N ALA A 191 -5.64 19.98 14.41
CA ALA A 191 -5.16 18.78 13.71
C ALA A 191 -5.34 18.93 12.20
N GLU A 192 -4.83 18.00 11.44
CA GLU A 192 -4.90 17.93 9.99
C GLU A 192 -6.36 17.86 9.51
N PRO A 193 -6.89 18.87 8.76
CA PRO A 193 -8.18 18.75 8.12
C PRO A 193 -8.08 17.91 6.82
N TYR A 194 -9.18 17.25 6.44
CA TYR A 194 -9.28 16.55 5.16
C TYR A 194 -10.08 17.30 4.12
N THR A 195 -11.33 17.66 4.47
CA THR A 195 -12.23 18.37 3.56
C THR A 195 -13.14 19.32 4.32
N CYS A 196 -13.85 20.15 3.57
CA CYS A 196 -14.93 21.01 4.08
C CYS A 196 -16.19 20.84 3.25
N LEU A 197 -17.34 21.10 3.88
CA LEU A 197 -18.66 20.96 3.28
C LEU A 197 -19.58 22.06 3.81
N LEU A 198 -20.32 22.75 2.91
CA LEU A 198 -21.33 23.69 3.31
C LEU A 198 -22.66 22.99 3.62
N ALA A 199 -23.31 23.44 4.69
CA ALA A 199 -24.70 23.06 4.96
C ALA A 199 -25.63 23.53 3.83
N PRO A 200 -26.79 22.89 3.59
CA PRO A 200 -27.73 23.29 2.53
C PRO A 200 -28.20 24.73 2.60
N ASN A 201 -28.21 25.31 3.81
CA ASN A 201 -28.57 26.72 4.02
C ASN A 201 -27.42 27.70 3.73
N GLY A 202 -26.21 27.21 3.41
CA GLY A 202 -25.03 28.05 3.12
C GLY A 202 -24.43 28.79 4.32
N LYS A 203 -24.92 28.56 5.56
CA LYS A 203 -24.51 29.34 6.75
C LYS A 203 -23.49 28.64 7.64
N THR A 204 -23.39 27.32 7.56
CA THR A 204 -22.48 26.53 8.36
C THR A 204 -21.50 25.82 7.46
N LEU A 205 -20.22 25.91 7.77
CA LEU A 205 -19.15 25.17 7.16
C LEU A 205 -18.71 24.04 8.09
N PHE A 206 -18.82 22.82 7.64
CA PHE A 206 -18.27 21.63 8.31
C PHE A 206 -16.84 21.39 7.85
N VAL A 207 -15.95 21.07 8.77
CA VAL A 207 -14.54 20.71 8.48
C VAL A 207 -14.21 19.39 9.18
N SER A 208 -13.90 18.33 8.43
CA SER A 208 -13.44 17.08 9.00
C SER A 208 -11.96 17.18 9.37
N LEU A 209 -11.62 16.84 10.63
CA LEU A 209 -10.23 16.80 11.11
C LEU A 209 -9.66 15.38 10.98
N TRP A 210 -8.98 15.12 9.90
CA TRP A 210 -8.39 13.81 9.58
C TRP A 210 -7.54 13.25 10.72
N GLY A 211 -6.61 14.08 11.25
CA GLY A 211 -5.78 13.72 12.39
C GLY A 211 -6.44 13.94 13.76
N GLY A 212 -7.70 14.42 13.82
CA GLY A 212 -8.31 14.89 15.07
C GLY A 212 -9.53 14.11 15.57
N ALA A 213 -10.03 13.12 14.84
CA ALA A 213 -11.23 12.35 15.17
C ALA A 213 -12.45 13.25 15.51
N ARG A 214 -12.62 14.35 14.78
CA ARG A 214 -13.67 15.37 15.01
C ARG A 214 -14.15 15.98 13.72
N VAL A 215 -15.34 16.55 13.75
CA VAL A 215 -15.83 17.53 12.79
C VAL A 215 -15.99 18.87 13.50
N LEU A 216 -15.41 19.92 12.92
CA LEU A 216 -15.60 21.30 13.38
C LEU A 216 -16.71 21.98 12.59
N LEU A 217 -17.43 22.87 13.25
CA LEU A 217 -18.48 23.69 12.65
C LEU A 217 -18.08 25.16 12.75
N PHE A 218 -18.15 25.84 11.63
CA PHE A 218 -17.85 27.27 11.52
C PHE A 218 -19.03 28.02 10.95
N ASP A 219 -19.20 29.25 11.36
CA ASP A 219 -20.01 30.21 10.63
C ASP A 219 -19.38 30.48 9.26
N ALA A 220 -20.12 30.28 8.19
CA ALA A 220 -19.56 30.36 6.84
C ALA A 220 -19.13 31.78 6.46
N GLU A 221 -19.79 32.81 6.97
CA GLU A 221 -19.46 34.21 6.68
C GLU A 221 -18.20 34.67 7.43
N THR A 222 -18.11 34.34 8.72
CA THR A 222 -17.08 34.90 9.60
C THR A 222 -15.92 33.93 9.84
N LEU A 223 -16.05 32.62 9.56
CA LEU A 223 -15.16 31.55 10.00
C LEU A 223 -14.94 31.53 11.52
N GLU A 224 -15.94 31.96 12.30
CA GLU A 224 -15.93 31.74 13.75
C GLU A 224 -16.39 30.33 14.08
N LYS A 225 -15.65 29.66 14.95
CA LYS A 225 -15.99 28.30 15.36
C LYS A 225 -17.29 28.31 16.18
N GLN A 226 -18.29 27.58 15.71
CA GLN A 226 -19.60 27.44 16.36
C GLN A 226 -19.68 26.19 17.24
N GLY A 227 -18.89 25.14 16.92
CA GLY A 227 -18.91 23.92 17.70
C GLY A 227 -17.98 22.84 17.14
N GLU A 228 -18.02 21.69 17.78
CA GLU A 228 -17.32 20.48 17.32
C GLU A 228 -18.06 19.22 17.77
N VAL A 229 -17.93 18.14 17.00
CA VAL A 229 -18.50 16.84 17.34
C VAL A 229 -17.40 15.77 17.20
N ALA A 230 -17.24 14.96 18.25
CA ALA A 230 -16.33 13.81 18.20
C ALA A 230 -16.92 12.71 17.32
N VAL A 231 -16.09 12.11 16.48
CA VAL A 231 -16.44 10.99 15.58
C VAL A 231 -15.31 9.93 15.61
N GLY A 232 -15.30 8.98 14.71
CA GLY A 232 -14.23 8.00 14.61
C GLY A 232 -12.92 8.57 14.08
N GLU A 233 -11.87 7.74 14.11
CA GLU A 233 -10.55 8.11 13.60
C GLU A 233 -10.54 8.28 12.08
N HIS A 234 -9.73 9.22 11.60
CA HIS A 234 -9.61 9.64 10.20
C HIS A 234 -10.96 10.03 9.58
N PRO A 235 -11.69 11.00 10.16
CA PRO A 235 -12.87 11.53 9.50
C PRO A 235 -12.46 12.21 8.19
N ASN A 236 -12.93 11.66 7.08
CA ASN A 236 -12.60 12.14 5.74
C ASN A 236 -13.84 12.71 5.03
N ALA A 237 -14.48 11.94 4.15
CA ALA A 237 -15.67 12.40 3.41
C ALA A 237 -16.87 12.63 4.32
N MET A 238 -17.66 13.63 3.97
CA MET A 238 -18.88 14.02 4.66
C MET A 238 -20.06 14.15 3.70
N ALA A 239 -21.26 13.82 4.17
CA ALA A 239 -22.51 14.07 3.46
C ALA A 239 -23.57 14.61 4.42
N VAL A 240 -24.25 15.69 4.05
CA VAL A 240 -25.31 16.31 4.87
C VAL A 240 -26.68 15.96 4.28
N SER A 241 -27.66 15.69 5.15
CA SER A 241 -29.03 15.41 4.71
C SER A 241 -29.68 16.64 4.05
N PRO A 242 -30.63 16.46 3.11
CA PRO A 242 -31.27 17.58 2.40
C PRO A 242 -31.95 18.60 3.30
N ASP A 243 -32.46 18.14 4.45
CA ASP A 243 -33.08 19.00 5.47
C ASP A 243 -32.07 19.71 6.38
N GLY A 244 -30.77 19.39 6.25
CA GLY A 244 -29.71 19.95 7.08
C GLY A 244 -29.67 19.45 8.52
N GLY A 245 -30.46 18.43 8.88
CA GLY A 245 -30.58 17.92 10.25
C GLY A 245 -29.54 16.88 10.62
N ARG A 246 -28.97 16.17 9.63
CA ARG A 246 -28.01 15.06 9.85
C ARG A 246 -26.75 15.23 9.02
N LEU A 247 -25.61 14.85 9.62
CA LEU A 247 -24.33 14.77 8.93
C LEU A 247 -23.78 13.35 9.03
N PHE A 248 -23.43 12.76 7.90
CA PHE A 248 -22.75 11.48 7.81
C PHE A 248 -21.27 11.72 7.60
N VAL A 249 -20.43 11.05 8.37
CA VAL A 249 -18.97 11.22 8.37
C VAL A 249 -18.31 9.86 8.23
N ALA A 250 -17.62 9.64 7.11
CA ALA A 250 -16.79 8.45 6.94
C ALA A 250 -15.51 8.57 7.78
N CYS A 251 -15.16 7.52 8.51
CA CYS A 251 -13.98 7.49 9.37
C CYS A 251 -13.06 6.35 8.92
N ALA A 252 -12.08 6.69 8.08
CA ALA A 252 -11.32 5.73 7.28
C ALA A 252 -10.47 4.75 8.13
N ASN A 253 -9.94 5.20 9.27
CA ASN A 253 -9.17 4.33 10.16
C ASN A 253 -10.09 3.49 11.10
N THR A 254 -11.33 3.30 10.67
CA THR A 254 -12.32 2.43 11.30
C THR A 254 -13.05 1.63 10.22
N ASN A 255 -14.07 0.85 10.62
CA ASN A 255 -14.97 0.16 9.66
C ASN A 255 -16.35 0.84 9.62
N ALA A 256 -16.44 2.15 9.87
CA ALA A 256 -17.75 2.76 10.14
C ALA A 256 -17.89 4.19 9.61
N VAL A 257 -19.17 4.58 9.44
CA VAL A 257 -19.63 5.94 9.23
C VAL A 257 -20.34 6.41 10.50
N TRP A 258 -20.15 7.66 10.91
CA TRP A 258 -20.89 8.28 12.00
C TRP A 258 -22.05 9.11 11.48
N GLU A 259 -23.27 8.84 11.96
CA GLU A 259 -24.39 9.76 11.85
C GLU A 259 -24.33 10.74 13.02
N VAL A 260 -24.36 12.03 12.71
CA VAL A 260 -24.35 13.14 13.68
C VAL A 260 -25.69 13.86 13.59
N ASP A 261 -26.36 14.01 14.73
CA ASP A 261 -27.52 14.89 14.88
C ASP A 261 -27.02 16.33 15.02
N LEU A 262 -27.28 17.16 14.01
CA LEU A 262 -26.82 18.56 13.97
C LEU A 262 -27.64 19.48 14.89
N THR A 263 -28.83 19.07 15.34
CA THR A 263 -29.61 19.81 16.33
C THR A 263 -29.07 19.56 17.73
N ALA A 264 -28.77 18.28 18.05
CA ALA A 264 -28.20 17.90 19.33
C ALA A 264 -26.69 18.17 19.42
N MET A 265 -26.03 18.41 18.29
CA MET A 265 -24.56 18.54 18.18
C MET A 265 -23.83 17.34 18.76
N ALA A 266 -24.31 16.13 18.48
CA ALA A 266 -23.82 14.89 19.04
C ALA A 266 -23.88 13.72 18.05
N PRO A 267 -22.99 12.70 18.17
CA PRO A 267 -23.14 11.47 17.43
C PRO A 267 -24.49 10.81 17.78
N LYS A 268 -25.22 10.40 16.75
CA LYS A 268 -26.50 9.68 16.84
C LYS A 268 -26.29 8.19 16.75
N GLU A 269 -25.48 7.75 15.79
CA GLU A 269 -25.22 6.36 15.49
C GLU A 269 -23.83 6.14 14.90
N GLN A 270 -23.27 4.95 15.13
CA GLN A 270 -22.09 4.43 14.44
C GLN A 270 -22.52 3.30 13.51
N ILE A 271 -22.50 3.54 12.21
CA ILE A 271 -22.96 2.62 11.16
C ILE A 271 -21.76 1.76 10.71
N SER A 272 -21.70 0.49 11.12
CA SER A 272 -20.68 -0.43 10.62
C SER A 272 -20.92 -0.76 9.15
N VAL A 273 -19.92 -0.51 8.31
CA VAL A 273 -19.94 -0.82 6.87
C VAL A 273 -18.99 -1.97 6.51
N ALA A 274 -18.47 -2.66 7.51
CA ALA A 274 -17.67 -3.86 7.32
C ALA A 274 -18.49 -5.00 6.70
N LEU A 275 -17.84 -5.86 5.91
CA LEU A 275 -18.47 -7.06 5.33
C LEU A 275 -18.94 -8.05 6.41
N TYR A 276 -18.30 -8.05 7.56
CA TYR A 276 -18.63 -8.87 8.73
C TYR A 276 -18.60 -8.01 9.99
N PRO A 277 -19.60 -8.15 10.90
CA PRO A 277 -19.71 -7.29 12.08
C PRO A 277 -18.49 -7.33 13.02
N ALA A 278 -17.78 -8.46 13.08
CA ALA A 278 -16.61 -8.64 13.94
C ALA A 278 -15.29 -8.54 13.18
N ALA A 279 -15.30 -8.04 11.94
CA ALA A 279 -14.09 -7.87 11.14
C ALA A 279 -13.10 -6.92 11.85
N PRO A 280 -11.79 -7.23 11.84
CA PRO A 280 -10.78 -6.26 12.22
C PRO A 280 -10.79 -5.05 11.28
N TYR A 281 -10.03 -4.03 11.59
CA TYR A 281 -9.91 -2.84 10.74
C TYR A 281 -9.47 -3.20 9.30
N GLY A 282 -9.79 -2.34 8.33
CA GLY A 282 -9.42 -2.53 6.92
C GLY A 282 -10.62 -2.54 5.96
N SER A 283 -11.76 -1.90 6.31
CA SER A 283 -12.79 -1.56 5.31
C SER A 283 -12.47 -0.24 4.64
N THR A 284 -11.92 0.72 5.40
CA THR A 284 -11.50 2.05 4.94
C THR A 284 -12.61 2.79 4.22
N PRO A 285 -13.69 3.24 4.93
CA PRO A 285 -14.70 4.11 4.36
C PRO A 285 -14.05 5.39 3.83
N ASN A 286 -14.09 5.60 2.51
CA ASN A 286 -13.23 6.58 1.83
C ASN A 286 -14.00 7.68 1.09
N ALA A 287 -15.25 7.44 0.74
CA ALA A 287 -16.14 8.40 0.11
C ALA A 287 -17.61 8.09 0.43
N LEU A 288 -18.43 9.11 0.42
CA LEU A 288 -19.86 9.05 0.72
C LEU A 288 -20.69 9.71 -0.40
N ALA A 289 -21.87 9.13 -0.67
CA ALA A 289 -22.89 9.79 -1.47
C ALA A 289 -24.28 9.50 -0.89
N LEU A 290 -25.03 10.54 -0.57
CA LEU A 290 -26.39 10.42 -0.08
C LEU A 290 -27.38 10.59 -1.23
N SER A 291 -28.42 9.77 -1.30
CA SER A 291 -29.52 9.90 -2.27
C SER A 291 -30.25 11.22 -2.09
N ARG A 292 -30.91 11.70 -3.15
CA ARG A 292 -31.62 12.99 -3.12
C ARG A 292 -32.75 13.07 -2.08
N ASP A 293 -33.38 11.95 -1.78
CA ASP A 293 -34.42 11.85 -0.75
C ASP A 293 -33.84 11.68 0.66
N GLY A 294 -32.51 11.59 0.80
CA GLY A 294 -31.81 11.44 2.08
C GLY A 294 -32.00 10.08 2.74
N ARG A 295 -32.45 9.04 2.02
CA ARG A 295 -32.79 7.72 2.58
C ARG A 295 -31.73 6.65 2.35
N THR A 296 -30.90 6.77 1.32
CA THR A 296 -29.86 5.78 0.99
C THR A 296 -28.50 6.42 0.94
N LEU A 297 -27.58 5.90 1.74
CA LEU A 297 -26.18 6.30 1.76
C LEU A 297 -25.31 5.25 1.06
N LEU A 298 -24.49 5.67 0.10
CA LEU A 298 -23.43 4.88 -0.50
C LEU A 298 -22.12 5.17 0.21
N VAL A 299 -21.38 4.11 0.55
CA VAL A 299 -20.08 4.22 1.22
C VAL A 299 -19.04 3.43 0.44
N ALA A 300 -18.05 4.09 -0.12
CA ALA A 300 -16.93 3.43 -0.78
C ALA A 300 -15.95 2.87 0.27
N ASN A 301 -15.87 1.55 0.37
CA ASN A 301 -14.96 0.81 1.24
C ASN A 301 -13.70 0.46 0.46
N ALA A 302 -12.65 1.28 0.58
CA ALA A 302 -11.48 1.22 -0.29
C ALA A 302 -10.77 -0.14 -0.25
N ASP A 303 -10.46 -0.65 0.93
CA ASP A 303 -9.70 -1.89 1.07
C ASP A 303 -10.55 -3.17 0.93
N ASN A 304 -11.87 -3.05 0.99
CA ASN A 304 -12.77 -4.15 0.67
C ASN A 304 -13.20 -4.21 -0.80
N ASN A 305 -12.75 -3.26 -1.64
CA ASN A 305 -13.10 -3.19 -3.06
C ASN A 305 -14.62 -3.26 -3.27
N SER A 306 -15.38 -2.48 -2.51
CA SER A 306 -16.85 -2.51 -2.56
C SER A 306 -17.45 -1.15 -2.18
N VAL A 307 -18.69 -0.93 -2.61
CA VAL A 307 -19.55 0.14 -2.10
C VAL A 307 -20.64 -0.48 -1.24
N ALA A 308 -20.72 -0.08 0.04
CA ALA A 308 -21.84 -0.44 0.89
C ALA A 308 -23.06 0.44 0.53
N VAL A 309 -24.23 -0.20 0.45
CA VAL A 309 -25.54 0.45 0.29
C VAL A 309 -26.24 0.41 1.63
N VAL A 310 -26.52 1.58 2.22
CA VAL A 310 -27.03 1.71 3.58
C VAL A 310 -28.36 2.45 3.55
N ASP A 311 -29.42 1.82 4.09
CA ASP A 311 -30.67 2.52 4.43
C ASP A 311 -30.41 3.39 5.68
N VAL A 312 -30.60 4.68 5.52
CA VAL A 312 -30.48 5.73 6.56
C VAL A 312 -31.79 6.50 6.70
N GLY A 313 -32.91 5.92 6.23
CA GLY A 313 -34.23 6.56 6.25
C GLY A 313 -34.73 6.89 7.65
N GLU A 314 -34.46 6.05 8.62
CA GLU A 314 -34.84 6.24 10.02
C GLU A 314 -33.61 6.61 10.87
N PRO A 315 -33.55 7.82 11.45
CA PRO A 315 -32.38 8.28 12.20
C PRO A 315 -32.03 7.40 13.41
N GLY A 316 -30.80 6.90 13.47
CA GLY A 316 -30.31 6.03 14.54
C GLY A 316 -30.71 4.55 14.39
N GLU A 317 -31.31 4.15 13.25
CA GLU A 317 -31.69 2.77 12.94
C GLU A 317 -31.17 2.35 11.55
N SER A 318 -29.99 2.83 11.18
CA SER A 318 -29.38 2.57 9.87
C SER A 318 -29.07 1.10 9.66
N ARG A 319 -29.18 0.64 8.41
CA ARG A 319 -28.94 -0.75 8.05
C ARG A 319 -28.23 -0.90 6.70
N VAL A 320 -27.17 -1.69 6.69
CA VAL A 320 -26.52 -2.10 5.43
C VAL A 320 -27.43 -3.08 4.71
N GLU A 321 -27.86 -2.73 3.50
CA GLU A 321 -28.73 -3.56 2.66
C GLU A 321 -27.93 -4.51 1.76
N GLY A 322 -26.71 -4.12 1.38
CA GLY A 322 -25.84 -4.93 0.55
C GLY A 322 -24.58 -4.19 0.12
N PHE A 323 -23.84 -4.83 -0.80
CA PHE A 323 -22.57 -4.35 -1.30
C PHE A 323 -22.50 -4.45 -2.83
N ILE A 324 -21.92 -3.44 -3.48
CA ILE A 324 -21.65 -3.40 -4.91
C ILE A 324 -20.16 -3.67 -5.11
N PRO A 325 -19.75 -4.66 -5.94
CA PRO A 325 -18.33 -4.91 -6.22
C PRO A 325 -17.73 -3.81 -7.09
N THR A 326 -16.51 -3.38 -6.75
CA THR A 326 -15.80 -2.30 -7.44
C THR A 326 -14.46 -2.77 -8.03
N GLY A 327 -13.77 -1.89 -8.72
CA GLY A 327 -12.36 -2.03 -9.02
C GLY A 327 -11.49 -1.93 -7.77
N TRP A 328 -10.18 -1.97 -7.96
CA TRP A 328 -9.21 -1.96 -6.87
C TRP A 328 -9.12 -0.57 -6.21
N TYR A 329 -9.32 -0.53 -4.89
CA TYR A 329 -9.24 0.65 -4.05
C TYR A 329 -10.20 1.78 -4.47
N PRO A 330 -11.53 1.67 -4.23
CA PRO A 330 -12.48 2.71 -4.56
C PRO A 330 -12.21 3.99 -3.75
N THR A 331 -12.04 5.11 -4.47
CA THR A 331 -11.69 6.43 -3.94
C THR A 331 -12.83 7.43 -3.96
N GLY A 332 -13.86 7.17 -4.76
CA GLY A 332 -15.00 8.05 -4.90
C GLY A 332 -16.29 7.31 -5.25
N VAL A 333 -17.41 7.82 -4.76
CA VAL A 333 -18.76 7.37 -5.11
C VAL A 333 -19.69 8.56 -5.25
N ALA A 334 -20.57 8.55 -6.24
CA ALA A 334 -21.58 9.58 -6.43
C ALA A 334 -22.85 9.02 -7.09
N TYR A 335 -24.00 9.64 -6.79
CA TYR A 335 -25.19 9.49 -7.62
C TYR A 335 -25.13 10.45 -8.81
N SER A 336 -25.66 10.04 -9.96
CA SER A 336 -25.93 11.00 -11.05
C SER A 336 -26.96 12.03 -10.61
N ARG A 337 -26.93 13.20 -11.23
CA ARG A 337 -27.88 14.30 -10.91
C ARG A 337 -29.36 13.90 -11.07
N ASP A 338 -29.66 12.97 -11.96
CA ASP A 338 -31.02 12.42 -12.14
C ASP A 338 -31.37 11.28 -11.16
N GLY A 339 -30.42 10.85 -10.32
CA GLY A 339 -30.57 9.80 -9.32
C GLY A 339 -30.67 8.38 -9.89
N ARG A 340 -30.40 8.17 -11.19
CA ARG A 340 -30.60 6.87 -11.85
C ARG A 340 -29.33 6.03 -11.96
N ARG A 341 -28.16 6.64 -11.86
CA ARG A 341 -26.86 5.98 -12.00
C ARG A 341 -26.01 6.21 -10.76
N ILE A 342 -25.09 5.31 -10.56
CA ILE A 342 -24.00 5.39 -9.59
C ILE A 342 -22.70 5.49 -10.37
N PHE A 343 -21.84 6.39 -9.93
CA PHE A 343 -20.45 6.54 -10.39
C PHE A 343 -19.52 6.07 -9.29
N VAL A 344 -18.53 5.25 -9.63
CA VAL A 344 -17.49 4.79 -8.69
C VAL A 344 -16.12 5.00 -9.29
N LEU A 345 -15.25 5.72 -8.61
CA LEU A 345 -13.83 5.82 -8.94
C LEU A 345 -13.05 4.72 -8.24
N SER A 346 -12.14 4.07 -8.94
CA SER A 346 -11.19 3.10 -8.38
C SER A 346 -9.76 3.58 -8.61
N GLY A 347 -9.02 3.83 -7.52
CA GLY A 347 -7.71 4.49 -7.55
C GLY A 347 -6.63 3.65 -8.19
N LYS A 348 -6.63 2.35 -7.95
CA LYS A 348 -5.64 1.39 -8.45
C LYS A 348 -6.15 0.60 -9.69
N GLY A 349 -7.34 0.93 -10.19
CA GLY A 349 -7.91 0.43 -11.44
C GLY A 349 -8.53 -0.96 -11.38
N LEU A 350 -8.33 -1.76 -12.43
CA LEU A 350 -9.04 -3.02 -12.63
C LEU A 350 -8.13 -4.26 -12.63
N THR A 351 -6.82 -4.10 -12.73
CA THR A 351 -5.87 -5.21 -12.81
C THR A 351 -4.44 -4.78 -12.51
N PRO A 352 -3.66 -5.61 -11.79
CA PRO A 352 -2.22 -5.40 -11.65
C PRO A 352 -1.49 -5.75 -12.94
N ARG A 353 -0.22 -5.37 -13.05
CA ARG A 353 0.59 -5.56 -14.25
C ARG A 353 2.02 -5.95 -13.93
N ALA A 354 2.62 -6.74 -14.82
CA ALA A 354 4.06 -6.97 -14.86
C ALA A 354 4.81 -5.74 -15.39
N ASN A 355 6.06 -5.56 -14.97
CA ASN A 355 6.92 -4.46 -15.40
C ASN A 355 8.30 -4.94 -15.90
N PRO A 356 8.38 -5.88 -16.86
CA PRO A 356 9.66 -6.45 -17.30
C PRO A 356 10.61 -5.43 -17.92
N GLY A 357 10.13 -4.26 -18.31
CA GLY A 357 10.94 -3.14 -18.78
C GLY A 357 11.42 -2.20 -17.66
N GLY A 358 10.91 -2.36 -16.45
CA GLY A 358 11.17 -1.45 -15.32
C GLY A 358 10.86 0.03 -15.64
N PRO A 359 11.19 0.96 -14.76
CA PRO A 359 11.10 2.38 -15.03
C PRO A 359 12.23 2.81 -15.99
N GLN A 360 11.88 3.60 -16.98
CA GLN A 360 12.84 4.12 -17.97
C GLN A 360 12.72 5.64 -18.07
N PRO A 361 13.53 6.39 -17.34
CA PRO A 361 13.55 7.85 -17.42
C PRO A 361 13.76 8.35 -18.83
N GLY A 362 12.98 9.33 -19.24
CA GLY A 362 13.01 9.88 -20.59
C GLY A 362 12.36 9.02 -21.68
N ALA A 363 11.85 7.82 -21.36
CA ALA A 363 11.01 7.07 -22.27
C ALA A 363 9.66 7.76 -22.45
N PRO A 364 9.02 7.68 -23.65
CA PRO A 364 7.66 8.15 -23.79
C PRO A 364 6.73 7.37 -22.85
N ALA A 365 5.85 8.08 -22.18
CA ALA A 365 4.85 7.47 -21.30
C ALA A 365 3.97 6.44 -22.05
N PRO A 366 3.49 5.39 -21.35
CA PRO A 366 3.66 5.13 -19.94
C PRO A 366 4.97 4.41 -19.62
N SER A 367 5.71 4.89 -18.62
CA SER A 367 6.83 4.15 -18.06
C SER A 367 6.30 2.91 -17.30
N GLN A 368 7.18 1.92 -17.08
CA GLN A 368 6.80 0.71 -16.34
C GLN A 368 7.13 0.83 -14.83
N TYR A 369 7.17 2.03 -14.30
CA TYR A 369 7.21 2.28 -12.88
C TYR A 369 5.93 1.78 -12.21
N ILE A 370 6.02 1.16 -11.04
CA ILE A 370 4.89 0.54 -10.36
C ILE A 370 3.70 1.49 -10.20
N GLY A 371 3.94 2.72 -9.75
CA GLY A 371 2.90 3.74 -9.61
C GLY A 371 2.21 4.14 -10.92
N ASN A 372 2.89 4.00 -12.07
CA ASN A 372 2.31 4.26 -13.39
C ASN A 372 1.49 3.09 -13.95
N LEU A 373 1.63 1.91 -13.35
CA LEU A 373 0.86 0.73 -13.74
C LEU A 373 -0.52 0.72 -13.06
N LEU A 374 -0.70 1.53 -12.02
CA LEU A 374 -1.96 1.71 -11.30
C LEU A 374 -2.85 2.74 -12.00
N THR A 375 -3.42 2.38 -13.14
CA THR A 375 -4.31 3.27 -13.90
C THR A 375 -5.72 3.25 -13.34
N GLY A 376 -6.22 4.40 -12.89
CA GLY A 376 -7.56 4.55 -12.33
C GLY A 376 -8.68 4.28 -13.31
N SER A 377 -9.86 3.99 -12.77
CA SER A 377 -11.05 3.72 -13.58
C SER A 377 -12.31 4.36 -12.97
N LEU A 378 -13.22 4.75 -13.85
CA LEU A 378 -14.58 5.15 -13.53
C LEU A 378 -15.53 3.99 -13.91
N SER A 379 -16.28 3.48 -12.94
CA SER A 379 -17.38 2.55 -13.17
C SER A 379 -18.70 3.29 -13.17
N VAL A 380 -19.55 3.02 -14.16
CA VAL A 380 -20.88 3.60 -14.31
C VAL A 380 -21.92 2.46 -14.34
N LEU A 381 -22.87 2.50 -13.41
CA LEU A 381 -23.90 1.47 -13.29
C LEU A 381 -25.25 2.10 -12.94
N PRO A 382 -26.38 1.48 -13.30
CA PRO A 382 -27.68 1.89 -12.80
C PRO A 382 -27.76 1.70 -11.29
N VAL A 383 -28.58 2.49 -10.61
CA VAL A 383 -28.90 2.22 -9.20
C VAL A 383 -29.55 0.82 -9.15
N PRO A 384 -28.97 -0.12 -8.38
CA PRO A 384 -29.46 -1.49 -8.36
C PRO A 384 -30.83 -1.58 -7.68
N ASP A 385 -31.69 -2.41 -8.23
CA ASP A 385 -32.84 -2.92 -7.49
C ASP A 385 -32.43 -3.99 -6.47
N ALA A 386 -33.38 -4.52 -5.72
CA ALA A 386 -33.10 -5.49 -4.66
C ALA A 386 -32.43 -6.79 -5.19
N ASP A 387 -32.86 -7.29 -6.35
CA ASP A 387 -32.33 -8.53 -6.94
C ASP A 387 -30.90 -8.33 -7.45
N ALA A 388 -30.64 -7.19 -8.10
CA ALA A 388 -29.29 -6.80 -8.54
C ALA A 388 -28.36 -6.61 -7.34
N LEU A 389 -28.83 -5.92 -6.29
CA LEU A 389 -28.02 -5.69 -5.08
C LEU A 389 -27.70 -7.02 -4.37
N GLU A 390 -28.64 -7.96 -4.29
CA GLU A 390 -28.39 -9.28 -3.74
C GLU A 390 -27.32 -10.03 -4.55
N THR A 391 -27.39 -9.95 -5.88
CA THR A 391 -26.40 -10.57 -6.78
C THR A 391 -25.01 -9.95 -6.62
N TYR A 392 -24.92 -8.65 -6.53
CA TYR A 392 -23.67 -7.92 -6.25
C TYR A 392 -23.11 -8.30 -4.89
N THR A 393 -23.94 -8.32 -3.86
CA THR A 393 -23.55 -8.71 -2.51
C THR A 393 -22.96 -10.11 -2.45
N LYS A 394 -23.63 -11.09 -3.10
CA LYS A 394 -23.08 -12.46 -3.24
C LYS A 394 -21.72 -12.47 -3.94
N THR A 395 -21.54 -11.61 -4.94
CA THR A 395 -20.26 -11.49 -5.65
C THR A 395 -19.16 -10.95 -4.74
N VAL A 396 -19.42 -9.87 -3.98
CA VAL A 396 -18.45 -9.31 -3.02
C VAL A 396 -18.04 -10.37 -2.00
N TYR A 397 -18.99 -11.06 -1.36
CA TYR A 397 -18.67 -12.12 -0.40
C TYR A 397 -17.92 -13.30 -1.01
N ARG A 398 -18.18 -13.67 -2.25
CA ARG A 398 -17.46 -14.74 -2.95
C ARG A 398 -16.01 -14.37 -3.21
N LEU A 399 -15.73 -13.13 -3.58
CA LEU A 399 -14.41 -12.66 -4.00
C LEU A 399 -13.52 -12.24 -2.83
N THR A 400 -14.15 -11.83 -1.71
CA THR A 400 -13.42 -11.44 -0.50
C THR A 400 -12.80 -12.67 0.17
N PRO A 401 -11.48 -12.71 0.42
CA PRO A 401 -10.85 -13.85 1.09
C PRO A 401 -11.12 -13.88 2.59
N TYR A 402 -11.43 -12.74 3.21
CA TYR A 402 -11.72 -12.65 4.64
C TYR A 402 -13.04 -13.37 5.00
N ARG A 403 -13.01 -14.06 6.15
CA ARG A 403 -14.17 -14.70 6.78
C ARG A 403 -14.04 -14.64 8.30
N ASP A 404 -15.04 -14.18 9.02
CA ASP A 404 -15.05 -14.19 10.50
C ASP A 404 -14.73 -15.56 11.08
N ALA A 405 -15.28 -16.61 10.49
CA ALA A 405 -15.06 -18.00 10.94
C ALA A 405 -13.59 -18.45 10.89
N THR A 406 -12.77 -17.85 10.04
CA THR A 406 -11.35 -18.20 9.89
C THR A 406 -10.40 -17.18 10.49
N ARG A 407 -10.90 -16.08 11.03
CA ARG A 407 -10.08 -15.02 11.63
C ARG A 407 -9.11 -15.55 12.68
N MET A 408 -9.60 -16.30 13.65
CA MET A 408 -8.81 -16.84 14.75
C MET A 408 -8.22 -18.24 14.46
N ALA A 409 -8.70 -18.90 13.43
CA ALA A 409 -8.28 -20.24 13.02
C ALA A 409 -8.25 -20.34 11.50
N PRO A 410 -7.16 -19.96 10.83
CA PRO A 410 -7.03 -20.09 9.39
C PRO A 410 -7.31 -21.52 8.91
N ALA A 411 -7.95 -21.62 7.75
CA ALA A 411 -8.30 -22.91 7.18
C ALA A 411 -7.07 -23.74 6.79
N ARG A 412 -7.17 -25.08 6.88
CA ARG A 412 -6.23 -26.04 6.31
C ARG A 412 -4.83 -26.09 6.92
N ALA A 413 -4.70 -25.85 8.23
CA ALA A 413 -3.43 -26.15 8.90
C ALA A 413 -3.07 -27.64 8.79
N PRO A 414 -1.91 -28.02 8.23
CA PRO A 414 -1.49 -29.41 8.14
C PRO A 414 -1.25 -30.02 9.52
N LYS A 415 -1.59 -31.30 9.69
CA LYS A 415 -1.33 -32.03 10.94
C LYS A 415 0.18 -32.05 11.23
N GLY A 416 0.54 -31.64 12.44
CA GLY A 416 1.94 -31.61 12.88
C GLY A 416 2.72 -30.40 12.34
N SER A 417 2.08 -29.41 11.74
CA SER A 417 2.71 -28.15 11.37
C SER A 417 3.28 -27.45 12.61
N PRO A 418 4.49 -26.85 12.53
CA PRO A 418 5.01 -26.01 13.60
C PRO A 418 4.26 -24.67 13.67
N ILE A 419 3.59 -24.27 12.60
CA ILE A 419 2.71 -23.10 12.59
C ILE A 419 1.37 -23.53 13.16
N PRO A 420 0.89 -22.89 14.23
CA PRO A 420 -0.37 -23.25 14.87
C PRO A 420 -1.59 -23.13 13.96
N ALA A 421 -2.58 -23.98 14.18
CA ALA A 421 -3.83 -23.98 13.44
C ALA A 421 -4.80 -22.88 13.91
N ARG A 422 -4.51 -22.22 15.04
CA ARG A 422 -5.34 -21.14 15.61
C ARG A 422 -4.50 -20.25 16.51
N VAL A 423 -4.96 -19.02 16.67
CA VAL A 423 -4.40 -18.05 17.61
C VAL A 423 -4.36 -18.64 19.01
N GLY A 424 -3.25 -18.43 19.74
CA GLY A 424 -3.04 -18.90 21.10
C GLY A 424 -2.74 -20.39 21.24
N ALA A 425 -2.79 -21.18 20.16
CA ALA A 425 -2.25 -22.54 20.19
C ALA A 425 -0.72 -22.48 20.18
N GLY A 426 -0.07 -23.31 20.99
CA GLY A 426 1.38 -23.27 21.14
C GLY A 426 2.13 -23.69 19.88
N SER A 427 3.27 -23.05 19.63
CA SER A 427 4.23 -23.39 18.57
C SER A 427 5.53 -23.94 19.19
N PRO A 428 6.21 -24.90 18.54
CA PRO A 428 7.56 -25.26 18.91
C PRO A 428 8.58 -24.16 18.56
N ILE A 429 8.22 -23.22 17.68
CA ILE A 429 9.02 -22.04 17.36
C ILE A 429 8.72 -20.98 18.43
N ARG A 430 9.75 -20.62 19.18
CA ARG A 430 9.65 -19.68 20.31
C ARG A 430 10.19 -18.31 19.98
N TYR A 431 11.14 -18.23 19.07
CA TYR A 431 11.85 -17.00 18.70
C TYR A 431 11.68 -16.74 17.22
N VAL A 432 11.25 -15.52 16.90
CA VAL A 432 11.09 -15.05 15.53
C VAL A 432 12.07 -13.91 15.30
N PHE A 433 12.85 -14.03 14.24
CA PHE A 433 13.66 -12.94 13.68
C PHE A 433 13.00 -12.53 12.38
N TYR A 434 12.55 -11.29 12.30
CA TYR A 434 11.87 -10.71 11.14
C TYR A 434 12.79 -9.63 10.55
N ILE A 435 13.34 -9.92 9.37
CA ILE A 435 14.32 -9.07 8.69
C ILE A 435 13.62 -8.39 7.54
N ILE A 436 13.60 -7.05 7.55
CA ILE A 436 13.01 -6.19 6.52
C ILE A 436 14.15 -5.56 5.75
N ARG A 437 14.12 -5.71 4.42
CA ARG A 437 15.08 -5.18 3.46
C ARG A 437 14.37 -4.19 2.53
N GLU A 438 15.09 -3.61 1.56
CA GLU A 438 14.65 -2.45 0.76
C GLU A 438 14.63 -2.75 -0.75
N ASN A 439 13.43 -2.68 -1.32
CA ASN A 439 13.10 -2.34 -2.70
C ASN A 439 13.62 -3.28 -3.80
N ARG A 440 13.56 -4.62 -3.64
CA ARG A 440 14.00 -5.52 -4.71
C ARG A 440 12.90 -6.47 -5.19
N THR A 441 12.78 -6.61 -6.53
CA THR A 441 11.91 -7.63 -7.10
C THR A 441 12.56 -9.02 -7.03
N TYR A 442 11.73 -10.06 -7.17
CA TYR A 442 12.20 -11.44 -7.27
C TYR A 442 13.18 -11.63 -8.43
N ASP A 443 12.86 -11.13 -9.62
CA ASP A 443 13.72 -11.32 -10.80
C ASP A 443 15.06 -10.60 -10.67
N GLN A 444 15.11 -9.44 -10.02
CA GLN A 444 16.38 -8.72 -9.85
C GLN A 444 17.43 -9.52 -9.05
N ILE A 445 16.98 -10.32 -8.08
CA ILE A 445 17.87 -11.04 -7.16
C ILE A 445 17.91 -12.52 -7.48
N LEU A 446 16.78 -13.20 -7.61
CA LEU A 446 16.66 -14.67 -7.72
C LEU A 446 16.28 -15.13 -9.12
N GLY A 447 16.25 -14.21 -10.11
CA GLY A 447 15.86 -14.52 -11.48
C GLY A 447 16.77 -15.53 -12.20
N ASP A 448 18.02 -15.68 -11.76
CA ASP A 448 19.01 -16.61 -12.31
C ASP A 448 18.97 -18.00 -11.67
N LEU A 449 18.13 -18.25 -10.66
CA LEU A 449 17.98 -19.58 -10.08
C LEU A 449 17.40 -20.57 -11.12
N PRO A 450 18.01 -21.76 -11.28
CA PRO A 450 17.56 -22.74 -12.26
C PRO A 450 16.23 -23.41 -11.89
N ARG A 451 15.74 -23.19 -10.67
CA ARG A 451 14.45 -23.69 -10.16
C ARG A 451 13.60 -22.51 -9.75
N GLY A 452 12.30 -22.67 -9.84
CA GLY A 452 11.35 -21.59 -9.58
C GLY A 452 10.97 -20.85 -10.86
N ASN A 453 10.30 -19.72 -10.71
CA ASN A 453 9.75 -18.93 -11.80
C ASN A 453 10.51 -17.59 -11.98
N GLY A 454 11.84 -17.67 -12.23
CA GLY A 454 12.70 -16.52 -12.48
C GLY A 454 12.92 -16.21 -13.96
N ASP A 455 13.21 -14.97 -14.30
CA ASP A 455 13.73 -14.54 -15.59
C ASP A 455 15.17 -14.01 -15.44
N SER A 456 16.13 -14.82 -15.86
CA SER A 456 17.56 -14.48 -15.73
C SER A 456 17.97 -13.24 -16.53
N ARG A 457 17.18 -12.82 -17.52
CA ARG A 457 17.47 -11.60 -18.31
C ARG A 457 17.23 -10.35 -17.46
N LEU A 458 16.34 -10.41 -16.47
CA LEU A 458 16.02 -9.33 -15.54
C LEU A 458 16.88 -9.36 -14.28
N CYS A 459 17.65 -10.44 -14.06
CA CYS A 459 18.48 -10.58 -12.88
C CYS A 459 19.67 -9.61 -12.93
N LEU A 460 19.66 -8.63 -12.03
CA LEU A 460 20.76 -7.66 -11.89
C LEU A 460 21.82 -8.11 -10.91
N PHE A 461 21.40 -8.72 -9.81
CA PHE A 461 22.23 -9.04 -8.66
C PHE A 461 22.14 -10.54 -8.35
N GLY A 462 22.49 -11.35 -9.35
CA GLY A 462 22.47 -12.80 -9.26
C GLY A 462 23.47 -13.38 -8.24
N GLU A 463 23.69 -14.69 -8.28
CA GLU A 463 24.47 -15.42 -7.27
C GLU A 463 25.88 -14.88 -7.04
N GLU A 464 26.48 -14.21 -8.02
CA GLU A 464 27.80 -13.59 -7.84
C GLU A 464 27.76 -12.46 -6.80
N VAL A 465 26.66 -11.70 -6.79
CA VAL A 465 26.46 -10.54 -5.90
C VAL A 465 25.76 -10.96 -4.60
N THR A 466 24.78 -11.85 -4.68
CA THR A 466 23.94 -12.27 -3.55
C THR A 466 24.08 -13.77 -3.21
N PRO A 467 25.30 -14.26 -2.92
CA PRO A 467 25.55 -15.70 -2.67
C PRO A 467 24.82 -16.23 -1.43
N ASN A 468 24.50 -15.40 -0.43
CA ASN A 468 23.79 -15.83 0.78
C ASN A 468 22.29 -15.95 0.54
N ALA A 469 21.65 -15.02 -0.13
CA ALA A 469 20.24 -15.11 -0.52
C ALA A 469 19.99 -16.36 -1.39
N HIS A 470 20.89 -16.62 -2.36
CA HIS A 470 20.85 -17.82 -3.20
C HIS A 470 21.04 -19.11 -2.40
N ALA A 471 21.99 -19.11 -1.46
CA ALA A 471 22.21 -20.28 -0.60
C ALA A 471 21.00 -20.54 0.30
N LEU A 472 20.39 -19.49 0.87
CA LEU A 472 19.18 -19.59 1.68
C LEU A 472 18.01 -20.16 0.86
N ALA A 473 17.80 -19.66 -0.34
CA ALA A 473 16.74 -20.14 -1.24
C ALA A 473 16.93 -21.61 -1.66
N ARG A 474 18.19 -22.06 -1.83
CA ARG A 474 18.50 -23.46 -2.18
C ARG A 474 18.49 -24.42 -1.00
N GLU A 475 19.01 -23.98 0.14
CA GLU A 475 19.15 -24.83 1.31
C GLU A 475 17.86 -24.98 2.11
N PHE A 476 17.04 -23.93 2.12
CA PHE A 476 15.73 -23.93 2.75
C PHE A 476 14.63 -24.02 1.69
N VAL A 477 13.63 -23.17 1.74
CA VAL A 477 12.54 -23.17 0.79
C VAL A 477 12.65 -21.97 -0.16
N LEU A 478 12.61 -22.22 -1.46
CA LEU A 478 12.47 -21.17 -2.46
C LEU A 478 10.99 -20.78 -2.59
N LEU A 479 10.68 -19.52 -2.32
CA LEU A 479 9.37 -18.92 -2.48
C LEU A 479 9.39 -18.12 -3.80
N ASP A 480 8.84 -18.67 -4.88
CA ASP A 480 8.90 -18.04 -6.21
C ASP A 480 7.62 -17.32 -6.62
N ASN A 481 6.69 -17.20 -5.67
CA ASN A 481 5.37 -16.60 -5.89
C ASN A 481 4.93 -15.79 -4.65
N PHE A 482 5.84 -14.93 -4.17
CA PHE A 482 5.62 -14.02 -3.05
C PHE A 482 5.43 -12.59 -3.57
N TYR A 483 4.45 -11.88 -3.02
CA TYR A 483 4.11 -10.52 -3.41
C TYR A 483 4.10 -9.61 -2.18
N VAL A 484 4.64 -8.41 -2.33
CA VAL A 484 4.46 -7.35 -1.35
C VAL A 484 3.05 -6.77 -1.47
N ASP A 485 2.48 -6.32 -0.36
CA ASP A 485 1.14 -5.72 -0.35
C ASP A 485 1.20 -4.21 -0.72
N ALA A 486 2.39 -3.67 -0.84
CA ALA A 486 2.72 -2.27 -1.02
C ALA A 486 3.30 -1.95 -2.40
N GLU A 487 3.22 -0.70 -2.80
CA GLU A 487 3.82 -0.19 -4.03
C GLU A 487 5.20 0.43 -3.82
N VAL A 488 5.42 1.10 -2.68
CA VAL A 488 6.64 1.85 -2.33
C VAL A 488 6.92 1.72 -0.82
N SER A 489 8.07 2.17 -0.33
CA SER A 489 8.39 1.99 1.09
C SER A 489 7.49 2.80 2.02
N TYR A 490 6.85 3.87 1.54
CA TYR A 490 5.88 4.64 2.34
C TYR A 490 4.71 3.79 2.86
N ASP A 491 4.15 2.93 2.03
CA ASP A 491 3.15 1.93 2.41
C ASP A 491 3.78 0.57 2.78
N GLY A 492 5.00 0.27 2.30
CA GLY A 492 5.74 -0.96 2.54
C GLY A 492 6.02 -1.25 4.01
N HIS A 493 6.57 -0.27 4.72
CA HIS A 493 6.80 -0.39 6.15
C HIS A 493 5.48 -0.47 6.95
N ALA A 494 4.42 0.19 6.50
CA ALA A 494 3.11 0.11 7.13
C ALA A 494 2.52 -1.31 6.97
N PHE A 495 2.53 -1.88 5.78
CA PHE A 495 2.09 -3.26 5.54
C PHE A 495 2.98 -4.29 6.23
N SER A 496 4.30 -4.11 6.20
CA SER A 496 5.26 -5.05 6.81
C SER A 496 5.17 -5.12 8.33
N THR A 497 4.63 -4.10 8.99
CA THR A 497 4.58 -4.02 10.45
C THR A 497 3.16 -3.93 11.03
N GLY A 498 2.20 -3.46 10.24
CA GLY A 498 0.79 -3.28 10.65
C GLY A 498 -0.21 -4.09 9.85
N ALA A 499 0.23 -4.76 8.76
CA ALA A 499 -0.63 -5.42 7.78
C ALA A 499 -1.72 -4.49 7.22
N TYR A 500 -1.46 -3.19 7.16
CA TYR A 500 -2.43 -2.17 6.76
C TYR A 500 -1.73 -0.83 6.52
N ALA A 501 -2.01 -0.18 5.41
CA ALA A 501 -1.69 1.21 5.16
C ALA A 501 -2.95 2.06 5.34
N THR A 502 -2.86 3.17 6.08
CA THR A 502 -4.01 4.05 6.29
C THR A 502 -4.37 4.79 5.00
N ASP A 503 -5.59 5.31 4.93
CA ASP A 503 -6.03 6.14 3.79
C ASP A 503 -5.15 7.38 3.57
N ALA A 504 -4.47 7.86 4.61
CA ALA A 504 -3.49 8.94 4.52
C ALA A 504 -2.26 8.52 3.73
N ILE A 505 -1.70 7.34 4.06
CA ILE A 505 -0.57 6.77 3.34
C ILE A 505 -0.95 6.59 1.87
N GLU A 506 -2.01 5.86 1.59
CA GLU A 506 -2.47 5.48 0.25
C GLU A 506 -2.77 6.68 -0.68
N LYS A 507 -3.24 7.79 -0.11
CA LYS A 507 -3.54 9.01 -0.88
C LYS A 507 -2.34 9.94 -1.06
N MET A 508 -1.35 9.88 -0.16
CA MET A 508 -0.25 10.84 -0.14
C MET A 508 1.04 10.30 -0.77
N TRP A 509 1.28 8.98 -0.76
CA TRP A 509 2.50 8.45 -1.35
C TRP A 509 2.65 8.80 -2.85
N PRO A 510 1.60 8.78 -3.71
CA PRO A 510 1.79 9.13 -5.12
C PRO A 510 2.20 10.58 -5.35
N GLN A 511 1.73 11.49 -4.49
CA GLN A 511 2.14 12.90 -4.50
C GLN A 511 3.63 13.03 -4.18
N TYR A 512 4.07 12.37 -3.12
CA TYR A 512 5.44 12.42 -2.64
C TYR A 512 6.41 11.81 -3.67
N TYR A 513 6.14 10.59 -4.13
CA TYR A 513 6.97 9.88 -5.12
C TYR A 513 6.86 10.46 -6.54
N GLY A 514 5.83 11.23 -6.82
CA GLY A 514 5.72 12.05 -8.03
C GLY A 514 6.58 13.32 -8.03
N GLY A 515 7.30 13.59 -6.93
CA GLY A 515 8.15 14.77 -6.78
C GLY A 515 7.36 16.09 -6.70
N ARG A 516 6.08 16.02 -6.32
CA ARG A 516 5.16 17.17 -6.26
C ARG A 516 4.97 17.74 -4.85
N GLY A 517 5.92 17.49 -3.95
CA GLY A 517 5.81 17.90 -2.56
C GLY A 517 5.02 16.89 -1.71
N GLY A 518 4.58 17.32 -0.56
CA GLY A 518 4.04 16.44 0.46
C GLY A 518 5.08 16.20 1.55
N LYS A 519 4.78 15.30 2.48
CA LYS A 519 5.66 14.97 3.59
C LYS A 519 5.66 13.48 3.85
N TYR A 520 6.84 12.90 3.97
CA TYR A 520 6.97 11.53 4.44
C TYR A 520 6.70 11.49 5.94
N LEU A 521 5.57 10.93 6.32
CA LEU A 521 5.10 10.97 7.71
C LEU A 521 5.41 9.69 8.49
N THR A 522 5.61 8.58 7.79
CA THR A 522 5.86 7.28 8.41
C THR A 522 7.24 7.26 9.07
N GLY A 523 7.27 7.06 10.40
CA GLY A 523 8.52 7.04 11.15
C GLY A 523 9.18 8.40 11.37
N ALA A 524 8.62 9.51 10.85
CA ALA A 524 9.20 10.82 11.02
C ALA A 524 9.11 11.33 12.48
N PRO A 525 10.13 12.03 13.00
CA PRO A 525 10.12 12.56 14.36
C PRO A 525 8.94 13.48 14.66
N GLY A 526 8.41 14.18 13.66
CA GLY A 526 7.24 15.06 13.79
C GLY A 526 5.93 14.31 14.05
N ALA A 527 5.84 13.04 13.69
CA ALA A 527 4.65 12.21 13.91
C ALA A 527 4.33 12.00 15.39
N LEU A 528 5.33 12.10 16.28
CA LEU A 528 5.14 12.01 17.73
C LEU A 528 4.56 13.29 18.36
N ARG A 529 4.51 14.39 17.64
CA ARG A 529 4.10 15.70 18.18
C ARG A 529 2.64 16.01 17.96
N ASN A 530 1.93 15.20 17.21
CA ASN A 530 0.51 15.43 16.96
C ASN A 530 -0.31 15.10 18.22
N ALA A 531 -1.05 16.06 18.72
CA ALA A 531 -1.88 15.91 19.93
C ALA A 531 -2.99 14.85 19.76
N PHE A 532 -3.35 14.51 18.53
CA PHE A 532 -4.43 13.59 18.19
C PHE A 532 -3.96 12.28 17.56
N GLY A 533 -2.66 12.03 17.55
CA GLY A 533 -2.06 10.82 16.99
C GLY A 533 -1.44 11.04 15.61
N ASN A 534 -0.85 9.98 15.08
CA ASN A 534 -0.21 9.96 13.77
C ASN A 534 -1.21 9.44 12.74
N ILE A 535 -1.57 10.22 11.74
CA ILE A 535 -2.50 9.81 10.67
C ILE A 535 -1.99 8.64 9.80
N THR A 536 -0.73 8.24 9.95
CA THR A 536 -0.19 7.06 9.29
C THR A 536 -0.29 5.79 10.16
N ALA A 537 -0.65 5.92 11.45
CA ALA A 537 -0.75 4.78 12.34
C ALA A 537 -2.10 4.06 12.17
N PRO A 538 -2.11 2.73 11.93
CA PRO A 538 -3.34 1.97 11.88
C PRO A 538 -4.02 1.92 13.25
N ALA A 539 -5.36 1.91 13.29
CA ALA A 539 -6.13 1.89 14.54
C ALA A 539 -5.82 0.68 15.43
N ALA A 540 -5.49 -0.47 14.85
CA ALA A 540 -5.04 -1.64 15.60
C ALA A 540 -3.62 -1.49 16.17
N GLY A 541 -2.89 -0.47 15.76
CA GLY A 541 -1.45 -0.36 15.96
C GLY A 541 -0.67 -1.35 15.11
N TYR A 542 0.59 -1.46 15.40
CA TYR A 542 1.54 -2.32 14.71
C TYR A 542 1.79 -3.63 15.49
N ILE A 543 2.59 -4.52 14.93
CA ILE A 543 2.92 -5.82 15.55
C ILE A 543 3.58 -5.66 16.95
N TRP A 544 4.35 -4.60 17.18
CA TRP A 544 4.90 -4.30 18.52
C TRP A 544 3.84 -3.93 19.54
N ASP A 545 2.76 -3.26 19.11
CA ASP A 545 1.62 -2.95 19.98
C ASP A 545 0.81 -4.22 20.28
N ALA A 546 0.66 -5.11 19.30
CA ALA A 546 0.05 -6.43 19.51
C ALA A 546 0.88 -7.27 20.48
N CYS A 547 2.22 -7.27 20.36
CA CYS A 547 3.13 -7.91 21.30
C CYS A 547 2.98 -7.32 22.71
N ALA A 548 2.91 -6.00 22.84
CA ALA A 548 2.74 -5.33 24.11
C ALA A 548 1.43 -5.73 24.81
N ARG A 549 0.32 -5.73 24.08
CA ARG A 549 -0.99 -6.18 24.58
C ARG A 549 -0.98 -7.64 25.04
N ALA A 550 -0.20 -8.48 24.39
CA ALA A 550 -0.07 -9.90 24.72
C ALA A 550 1.04 -10.21 25.74
N GLY A 551 1.77 -9.20 26.25
CA GLY A 551 2.89 -9.41 27.18
C GLY A 551 4.09 -10.14 26.54
N ILE A 552 4.26 -10.04 25.24
CA ILE A 552 5.35 -10.67 24.48
C ILE A 552 6.52 -9.70 24.38
N ALA A 553 7.69 -10.12 24.86
CA ALA A 553 8.91 -9.33 24.74
C ALA A 553 9.35 -9.26 23.27
N MET A 554 9.60 -8.05 22.79
CA MET A 554 10.11 -7.78 21.46
C MET A 554 11.20 -6.72 21.46
N ARG A 555 11.99 -6.66 20.37
CA ARG A 555 13.05 -5.68 20.16
C ARG A 555 13.07 -5.26 18.70
N SER A 556 13.15 -3.97 18.43
CA SER A 556 13.35 -3.41 17.08
C SER A 556 14.80 -2.94 16.92
N TYR A 557 15.35 -3.19 15.76
CA TYR A 557 16.67 -2.82 15.31
C TYR A 557 16.53 -2.04 13.99
N GLY A 558 16.41 -0.72 14.09
CA GLY A 558 16.36 0.22 12.96
C GLY A 558 14.97 0.45 12.35
N GLU A 559 14.02 -0.43 12.57
CA GLU A 559 12.65 -0.26 12.07
C GLU A 559 11.88 0.73 12.92
N PHE A 560 11.27 1.75 12.29
CA PHE A 560 10.62 2.90 12.96
C PHE A 560 11.50 3.53 14.04
N SER A 561 12.78 3.73 13.70
CA SER A 561 13.79 4.33 14.56
C SER A 561 14.35 5.58 13.90
N VAL A 562 14.70 6.56 14.70
CA VAL A 562 15.24 7.85 14.26
C VAL A 562 16.41 8.26 15.12
N SER A 563 17.25 9.18 14.62
CA SER A 563 18.28 9.80 15.43
C SER A 563 17.66 10.63 16.54
N HIS A 564 18.15 10.43 17.75
CA HIS A 564 17.70 11.19 18.91
C HIS A 564 18.32 12.59 18.86
N ARG A 565 17.56 13.58 18.41
CA ARG A 565 17.94 14.99 18.26
C ARG A 565 19.15 15.23 17.32
N GLU A 566 19.29 16.44 16.87
CA GLU A 566 20.53 16.90 16.22
C GLU A 566 21.73 16.73 17.18
N PRO A 567 22.92 16.41 16.65
CA PRO A 567 24.10 16.15 17.50
C PRO A 567 24.38 17.24 18.52
N GLU A 568 24.08 18.50 18.19
CA GLU A 568 24.24 19.69 19.03
C GLU A 568 23.25 19.81 20.18
N ASP A 569 22.09 19.14 20.08
CA ASP A 569 21.03 19.13 21.09
C ASP A 569 21.11 17.91 22.03
N ARG A 570 22.06 17.01 21.84
CA ARG A 570 22.24 15.82 22.68
C ARG A 570 22.85 16.19 24.03
N THR A 571 22.22 15.70 25.08
CA THR A 571 22.76 15.76 26.44
C THR A 571 23.57 14.50 26.77
N ALA A 572 24.56 14.61 27.64
CA ALA A 572 25.35 13.45 28.05
C ALA A 572 24.44 12.37 28.68
N GLY A 573 24.32 11.21 28.05
CA GLY A 573 23.50 10.09 28.47
C GLY A 573 22.27 9.81 27.61
N ASP A 574 21.92 10.68 26.69
CA ASP A 574 20.85 10.39 25.71
C ASP A 574 21.28 9.27 24.75
N PRO A 575 20.41 8.31 24.43
CA PRO A 575 20.73 7.28 23.46
C PRO A 575 20.86 7.90 22.06
N PRO A 576 21.75 7.39 21.19
CA PRO A 576 21.89 7.91 19.83
C PRO A 576 20.63 7.73 18.97
N TYR A 577 19.84 6.69 19.22
CA TYR A 577 18.63 6.37 18.45
C TYR A 577 17.46 6.05 19.37
N GLU A 578 16.25 6.42 18.90
CA GLU A 578 15.00 6.17 19.63
C GLU A 578 13.90 5.71 18.67
N GLY A 579 12.81 5.14 19.22
CA GLY A 579 11.63 4.76 18.45
C GLY A 579 10.84 6.00 18.00
N SER A 580 10.51 6.08 16.71
CA SER A 580 9.74 7.18 16.13
C SER A 580 8.24 7.12 16.47
N VAL A 581 7.75 5.98 16.94
CA VAL A 581 6.36 5.77 17.35
C VAL A 581 6.25 5.39 18.83
N PRO A 582 5.14 5.73 19.50
CA PRO A 582 4.99 5.50 20.95
C PRO A 582 5.24 4.05 21.36
N GLY A 583 4.76 3.08 20.58
CA GLY A 583 4.89 1.65 20.89
C GLY A 583 6.33 1.13 20.88
N LEU A 584 7.26 1.86 20.28
CA LEU A 584 8.68 1.48 20.17
C LEU A 584 9.61 2.28 21.08
N ARG A 585 9.15 3.30 21.76
CA ARG A 585 10.00 4.23 22.53
C ARG A 585 11.07 3.54 23.38
N ASP A 586 10.72 2.47 24.11
CA ASP A 586 11.63 1.71 24.96
C ASP A 586 12.02 0.34 24.38
N ARG A 587 11.70 0.08 23.09
CA ARG A 587 11.86 -1.23 22.47
C ARG A 587 12.83 -1.25 21.30
N VAL A 588 13.38 -0.12 20.91
CA VAL A 588 14.44 -0.06 19.91
C VAL A 588 15.80 -0.27 20.54
N SER A 589 16.73 -0.85 19.80
CA SER A 589 18.14 -0.91 20.20
C SER A 589 18.75 0.49 20.05
N PRO A 590 19.27 1.10 21.12
CA PRO A 590 19.76 2.47 21.08
C PRO A 590 21.08 2.61 20.31
N ASP A 591 21.81 1.52 20.08
CA ASP A 591 23.08 1.48 19.36
C ASP A 591 22.91 1.07 17.87
N TYR A 592 21.71 0.66 17.45
CA TYR A 592 21.48 0.19 16.09
C TYR A 592 21.03 1.35 15.17
N PRO A 593 21.82 1.70 14.14
CA PRO A 593 21.49 2.82 13.27
C PRO A 593 20.17 2.62 12.51
N PRO A 594 19.35 3.69 12.39
CA PRO A 594 18.19 3.68 11.51
C PRO A 594 18.60 3.65 10.03
N PHE A 595 17.66 3.93 9.12
CA PHE A 595 17.96 4.08 7.71
C PHE A 595 18.98 5.22 7.50
N ASP A 596 20.10 4.89 6.92
CA ASP A 596 21.19 5.78 6.51
C ASP A 596 22.12 4.99 5.58
N LEU A 597 22.08 5.31 4.29
CA LEU A 597 22.85 4.60 3.26
C LEU A 597 24.36 4.82 3.36
N SER A 598 24.81 5.76 4.18
CA SER A 598 26.25 5.95 4.47
C SER A 598 26.80 4.93 5.47
N ILE A 599 25.90 4.25 6.22
CA ILE A 599 26.27 3.28 7.25
C ILE A 599 26.09 1.86 6.67
N PRO A 600 27.17 1.07 6.56
CA PRO A 600 27.09 -0.31 6.09
C PRO A 600 26.21 -1.19 6.98
N ASP A 601 25.48 -2.14 6.39
CA ASP A 601 24.66 -3.13 7.14
C ASP A 601 25.51 -4.05 8.01
N ASP A 602 26.75 -4.31 7.62
CA ASP A 602 27.71 -5.03 8.49
C ASP A 602 27.93 -4.31 9.83
N ARG A 603 27.89 -2.96 9.87
CA ARG A 603 27.93 -2.18 11.11
C ARG A 603 26.65 -2.33 11.92
N ARG A 604 25.50 -2.38 11.24
CA ARG A 604 24.20 -2.67 11.87
C ARG A 604 24.22 -4.05 12.50
N VAL A 605 24.76 -5.06 11.82
CA VAL A 605 24.93 -6.40 12.37
C VAL A 605 25.90 -6.41 13.55
N ASP A 606 26.97 -5.61 13.57
CA ASP A 606 27.86 -5.50 14.71
C ASP A 606 27.14 -4.99 15.97
N ALA A 607 26.29 -3.97 15.81
CA ALA A 607 25.45 -3.44 16.90
C ALA A 607 24.44 -4.50 17.40
N TRP A 608 23.77 -5.22 16.50
CA TRP A 608 22.89 -6.32 16.83
C TRP A 608 23.62 -7.46 17.56
N LEU A 609 24.80 -7.85 17.10
CA LEU A 609 25.61 -8.91 17.69
C LEU A 609 26.01 -8.61 19.13
N LYS A 610 26.30 -7.35 19.46
CA LYS A 610 26.61 -6.94 20.83
C LYS A 610 25.47 -7.32 21.76
N GLU A 611 24.25 -6.90 21.45
CA GLU A 611 23.04 -7.20 22.25
C GLU A 611 22.69 -8.70 22.21
N PHE A 612 22.81 -9.36 21.05
CA PHE A 612 22.53 -10.78 20.92
C PHE A 612 23.42 -11.67 21.80
N ARG A 613 24.71 -11.35 21.94
CA ARG A 613 25.62 -12.05 22.85
C ARG A 613 25.21 -11.89 24.30
N GLU A 614 24.70 -10.72 24.69
CA GLU A 614 24.16 -10.49 26.03
C GLU A 614 22.94 -11.40 26.27
N PHE A 615 22.05 -11.52 25.29
CA PHE A 615 20.91 -12.44 25.35
C PHE A 615 21.35 -13.91 25.41
N GLU A 616 22.40 -14.29 24.70
CA GLU A 616 22.96 -15.62 24.83
C GLU A 616 23.52 -15.88 26.25
N ALA A 617 24.18 -14.90 26.84
CA ALA A 617 24.75 -15.02 28.16
C ALA A 617 23.65 -15.09 29.26
N ASN A 618 22.64 -14.22 29.19
CA ASN A 618 21.60 -14.08 30.23
C ASN A 618 20.34 -14.94 29.99
N GLY A 619 20.16 -15.50 28.81
CA GLY A 619 19.02 -16.35 28.46
C GLY A 619 17.71 -15.59 28.23
N ARG A 620 17.74 -14.28 27.99
CA ARG A 620 16.57 -13.40 27.92
C ARG A 620 16.30 -12.87 26.50
N LEU A 621 16.50 -13.70 25.47
CA LEU A 621 16.20 -13.32 24.08
C LEU A 621 14.72 -12.94 23.95
N PRO A 622 14.39 -11.77 23.37
CA PRO A 622 13.02 -11.40 23.00
C PRO A 622 12.40 -12.46 22.07
N ARG A 623 11.09 -12.65 22.19
CA ARG A 623 10.37 -13.60 21.31
C ARG A 623 10.25 -13.11 19.88
N LEU A 624 10.24 -11.79 19.66
CA LEU A 624 10.26 -11.16 18.35
C LEU A 624 11.43 -10.17 18.28
N SER A 625 12.28 -10.31 17.26
CA SER A 625 13.29 -9.34 16.88
C SER A 625 13.00 -8.86 15.46
N ILE A 626 12.74 -7.58 15.26
CA ILE A 626 12.55 -6.94 13.96
C ILE A 626 13.87 -6.25 13.61
N ILE A 627 14.42 -6.54 12.44
CA ILE A 627 15.76 -6.08 12.03
C ILE A 627 15.66 -5.47 10.64
N ARG A 628 16.01 -4.19 10.49
CA ARG A 628 16.07 -3.52 9.18
C ARG A 628 17.50 -3.59 8.63
N LEU A 629 17.63 -4.05 7.38
CA LEU A 629 18.87 -3.99 6.59
C LEU A 629 18.56 -3.22 5.31
N GLY A 630 18.91 -1.94 5.26
CA GLY A 630 18.40 -1.02 4.23
C GLY A 630 19.38 -0.72 3.08
N ASN A 631 20.61 -1.29 3.06
CA ASN A 631 21.61 -0.86 2.08
C ASN A 631 21.40 -1.45 0.69
N ASP A 632 20.52 -2.43 0.51
CA ASP A 632 20.13 -2.91 -0.81
C ASP A 632 19.26 -1.91 -1.59
N HIS A 633 18.71 -0.88 -0.94
CA HIS A 633 18.18 0.30 -1.62
C HIS A 633 19.20 0.93 -2.58
N THR A 634 20.45 0.99 -2.20
CA THR A 634 21.60 1.60 -2.85
C THR A 634 21.54 3.14 -2.94
N ALA A 635 22.70 3.76 -3.14
CA ALA A 635 22.84 5.20 -3.37
C ALA A 635 23.07 5.51 -4.87
N GLY A 636 22.66 4.63 -5.76
CA GLY A 636 22.92 4.76 -7.19
C GLY A 636 24.42 4.85 -7.48
N THR A 637 24.80 5.72 -8.39
CA THR A 637 26.22 5.98 -8.74
C THR A 637 26.80 7.21 -8.05
N ARG A 638 26.30 7.57 -6.84
CA ARG A 638 26.79 8.72 -6.06
C ARG A 638 28.30 8.59 -5.85
N PRO A 639 29.11 9.56 -6.31
CA PRO A 639 30.56 9.50 -6.21
C PRO A 639 31.06 9.32 -4.78
N GLY A 640 32.04 8.43 -4.60
CA GLY A 640 32.60 8.12 -3.28
C GLY A 640 31.80 7.10 -2.44
N TYR A 641 30.52 6.88 -2.75
CA TYR A 641 29.73 5.80 -2.18
C TYR A 641 30.10 4.46 -2.83
N PRO A 642 29.85 3.33 -2.15
CA PRO A 642 29.99 2.03 -2.80
C PRO A 642 29.10 1.95 -4.04
N THR A 643 29.52 1.17 -5.04
CA THR A 643 28.67 0.90 -6.21
C THR A 643 27.40 0.17 -5.80
N PRO A 644 26.30 0.25 -6.57
CA PRO A 644 25.08 -0.52 -6.28
C PRO A 644 25.38 -2.00 -6.07
N ARG A 645 26.26 -2.57 -6.88
CA ARG A 645 26.72 -3.96 -6.76
C ARG A 645 27.42 -4.24 -5.44
N ALA A 646 28.27 -3.33 -4.98
CA ALA A 646 28.96 -3.46 -3.71
C ALA A 646 28.02 -3.31 -2.51
N MET A 647 27.04 -2.38 -2.58
CA MET A 647 26.05 -2.18 -1.53
C MET A 647 25.13 -3.41 -1.37
N ILE A 648 24.63 -3.96 -2.47
CA ILE A 648 23.82 -5.19 -2.44
C ILE A 648 24.62 -6.39 -1.92
N ALA A 649 25.89 -6.54 -2.33
CA ALA A 649 26.73 -7.62 -1.85
C ALA A 649 27.06 -7.49 -0.36
N GLU A 650 27.20 -6.28 0.14
CA GLU A 650 27.42 -5.99 1.56
C GLU A 650 26.18 -6.31 2.39
N ASN A 651 25.00 -5.90 1.92
CA ASN A 651 23.72 -6.25 2.53
C ASN A 651 23.51 -7.78 2.55
N ASP A 652 23.81 -8.50 1.45
CA ASP A 652 23.75 -9.97 1.39
C ASP A 652 24.74 -10.62 2.38
N GLN A 653 25.93 -10.06 2.55
CA GLN A 653 26.89 -10.50 3.55
C GLN A 653 26.36 -10.30 4.97
N ALA A 654 25.75 -9.15 5.26
CA ALA A 654 25.13 -8.84 6.54
C ALA A 654 24.01 -9.84 6.87
N LEU A 655 23.15 -10.12 5.90
CA LEU A 655 22.12 -11.17 6.01
C LEU A 655 22.74 -12.53 6.32
N GLY A 656 23.77 -12.92 5.59
CA GLY A 656 24.49 -14.18 5.82
C GLY A 656 25.10 -14.28 7.22
N ARG A 657 25.65 -13.18 7.76
CA ARG A 657 26.20 -13.09 9.13
C ARG A 657 25.10 -13.29 10.19
N LEU A 658 23.96 -12.62 10.03
CA LEU A 658 22.81 -12.77 10.92
C LEU A 658 22.33 -14.22 10.96
N VAL A 659 22.04 -14.81 9.81
CA VAL A 659 21.50 -16.18 9.73
C VAL A 659 22.51 -17.21 10.24
N GLU A 660 23.79 -17.09 9.91
CA GLU A 660 24.83 -18.00 10.46
C GLU A 660 24.89 -17.90 11.98
N THR A 661 24.91 -16.69 12.54
CA THR A 661 24.99 -16.48 13.98
C THR A 661 23.79 -17.08 14.71
N ILE A 662 22.58 -16.79 14.24
CA ILE A 662 21.36 -17.33 14.82
C ILE A 662 21.34 -18.84 14.71
N SER A 663 21.70 -19.39 13.53
CA SER A 663 21.64 -20.83 13.29
C SER A 663 22.68 -21.64 14.08
N ARG A 664 23.72 -21.00 14.58
CA ARG A 664 24.74 -21.63 15.45
C ARG A 664 24.48 -21.41 16.94
N SER A 665 23.49 -20.55 17.28
CA SER A 665 23.16 -20.24 18.67
C SER A 665 22.36 -21.36 19.35
N ARG A 666 22.33 -21.32 20.68
CA ARG A 666 21.48 -22.23 21.46
C ARG A 666 19.98 -22.07 21.18
N TYR A 667 19.56 -20.95 20.56
CA TYR A 667 18.17 -20.63 20.24
C TYR A 667 17.69 -21.25 18.94
N TRP A 668 18.61 -21.69 18.06
CA TRP A 668 18.29 -22.15 16.71
C TRP A 668 17.17 -23.19 16.64
N LYS A 669 17.21 -24.20 17.48
CA LYS A 669 16.23 -25.30 17.48
C LYS A 669 14.78 -24.83 17.58
N ASP A 670 14.56 -23.69 18.23
CA ASP A 670 13.25 -23.10 18.52
C ASP A 670 13.02 -21.77 17.75
N SER A 671 13.80 -21.50 16.71
CA SER A 671 13.78 -20.23 15.96
C SER A 671 13.25 -20.36 14.54
N ALA A 672 12.67 -19.26 14.05
CA ALA A 672 12.44 -19.01 12.62
C ALA A 672 12.90 -17.61 12.27
N ILE A 673 13.56 -17.50 11.12
CA ILE A 673 13.98 -16.26 10.49
C ILE A 673 13.11 -16.07 9.27
N PHE A 674 12.44 -14.93 9.18
CA PHE A 674 11.67 -14.49 8.03
C PHE A 674 12.36 -13.27 7.45
N VAL A 675 12.54 -13.25 6.15
CA VAL A 675 13.15 -12.13 5.42
C VAL A 675 12.22 -11.74 4.30
N LEU A 676 11.96 -10.45 4.15
CA LEU A 676 11.26 -9.89 3.00
C LEU A 676 11.86 -8.53 2.62
N GLU A 677 11.50 -8.05 1.45
CA GLU A 677 11.61 -6.65 1.08
C GLU A 677 10.32 -5.94 1.51
N ASP A 678 10.38 -4.69 1.94
CA ASP A 678 9.19 -3.90 2.31
C ASP A 678 8.28 -3.65 1.11
N ASP A 679 8.89 -3.36 -0.04
CA ASP A 679 8.24 -3.22 -1.34
C ASP A 679 9.10 -3.83 -2.46
N ALA A 680 8.57 -3.82 -3.69
CA ALA A 680 9.29 -4.27 -4.88
C ALA A 680 9.79 -3.10 -5.73
N GLN A 681 9.42 -1.91 -5.36
CA GLN A 681 9.65 -0.60 -5.99
C GLN A 681 10.52 -0.64 -7.27
N ASN A 682 10.05 -0.17 -8.38
CA ASN A 682 10.85 0.07 -9.58
C ASN A 682 11.65 -1.08 -10.20
N GLY A 683 11.84 -2.18 -9.53
CA GLY A 683 12.57 -3.31 -10.09
C GLY A 683 11.77 -3.99 -11.20
N PRO A 684 12.41 -4.48 -12.28
CA PRO A 684 11.71 -5.25 -13.30
C PRO A 684 11.32 -6.63 -12.77
N ASP A 685 10.10 -7.07 -13.11
CA ASP A 685 9.62 -8.43 -12.86
C ASP A 685 8.70 -8.88 -14.00
N HIS A 686 8.83 -10.14 -14.45
CA HIS A 686 8.07 -10.63 -15.59
C HIS A 686 6.68 -11.17 -15.26
N VAL A 687 6.34 -11.25 -13.96
CA VAL A 687 5.03 -11.77 -13.49
C VAL A 687 4.13 -10.65 -13.04
N ASP A 688 4.59 -9.85 -12.09
CA ASP A 688 3.86 -8.72 -11.53
C ASP A 688 4.83 -7.75 -10.86
N ALA A 689 4.53 -6.45 -10.91
CA ALA A 689 5.38 -5.40 -10.33
C ALA A 689 5.55 -5.50 -8.79
N HIS A 690 4.62 -6.19 -8.11
CA HIS A 690 4.68 -6.41 -6.66
C HIS A 690 5.42 -7.70 -6.27
N ARG A 691 5.88 -8.50 -7.26
CA ARG A 691 6.56 -9.76 -6.91
C ARG A 691 7.96 -9.51 -6.38
N SER A 692 8.23 -9.99 -5.17
CA SER A 692 9.44 -9.66 -4.44
C SER A 692 10.11 -10.87 -3.80
N VAL A 693 11.27 -10.65 -3.18
CA VAL A 693 12.09 -11.65 -2.51
C VAL A 693 11.53 -11.95 -1.12
N ALA A 694 11.30 -13.22 -0.83
CA ALA A 694 11.04 -13.68 0.53
C ALA A 694 11.86 -14.93 0.83
N LEU A 695 12.47 -14.97 2.03
CA LEU A 695 13.29 -16.08 2.47
C LEU A 695 12.86 -16.56 3.87
N ILE A 696 12.94 -17.87 4.10
CA ILE A 696 12.67 -18.47 5.40
C ILE A 696 13.84 -19.36 5.77
N ALA A 697 14.43 -19.13 6.94
CA ALA A 697 15.43 -20.03 7.51
C ALA A 697 14.99 -20.49 8.89
N SER A 698 14.88 -21.81 9.08
CA SER A 698 14.46 -22.44 10.33
C SER A 698 14.80 -23.92 10.30
N PRO A 699 15.04 -24.58 11.44
CA PRO A 699 15.05 -26.04 11.51
C PRO A 699 13.74 -26.65 11.02
N TRP A 700 12.66 -25.90 11.14
CA TRP A 700 11.30 -26.33 10.74
C TRP A 700 10.96 -26.02 9.28
N ALA A 701 11.80 -25.29 8.54
CA ALA A 701 11.58 -25.03 7.12
C ALA A 701 11.82 -26.27 6.27
N ARG A 702 11.12 -26.40 5.15
CA ARG A 702 11.34 -27.46 4.17
C ARG A 702 12.62 -27.18 3.41
N ARG A 703 13.58 -28.10 3.52
CA ARG A 703 14.86 -27.93 2.86
C ARG A 703 14.81 -28.34 1.39
N GLY A 704 15.42 -27.54 0.53
CA GLY A 704 15.58 -27.78 -0.90
C GLY A 704 14.26 -27.86 -1.68
N ALA A 705 13.17 -27.30 -1.14
CA ALA A 705 11.87 -27.27 -1.79
C ALA A 705 11.67 -25.99 -2.59
N VAL A 706 10.78 -26.04 -3.58
CA VAL A 706 10.15 -24.86 -4.19
C VAL A 706 8.69 -24.84 -3.74
N ASP A 707 8.22 -23.70 -3.29
CA ASP A 707 6.84 -23.47 -2.92
C ASP A 707 6.30 -22.30 -3.73
N SER A 708 5.49 -22.61 -4.73
CA SER A 708 4.87 -21.64 -5.63
C SER A 708 3.44 -21.24 -5.18
N THR A 709 3.13 -21.43 -3.90
CA THR A 709 1.89 -20.88 -3.33
C THR A 709 1.96 -19.37 -3.36
N LEU A 710 0.86 -18.72 -3.76
CA LEU A 710 0.76 -17.27 -3.63
C LEU A 710 0.76 -16.91 -2.16
N TYR A 711 1.80 -16.20 -1.74
CA TYR A 711 1.94 -15.61 -0.42
C TYR A 711 2.15 -14.11 -0.54
N THR A 712 1.87 -13.41 0.55
CA THR A 712 1.97 -11.94 0.62
C THR A 712 2.69 -11.49 1.89
N THR A 713 3.04 -10.22 1.98
CA THR A 713 3.54 -9.60 3.21
C THR A 713 2.61 -9.89 4.39
N SER A 714 1.30 -9.68 4.21
CA SER A 714 0.29 -10.01 5.23
C SER A 714 0.25 -11.51 5.56
N GLY A 715 0.55 -12.40 4.59
CA GLY A 715 0.66 -13.85 4.81
C GLY A 715 1.86 -14.24 5.66
N MET A 716 2.97 -13.53 5.50
CA MET A 716 4.15 -13.70 6.35
C MET A 716 3.87 -13.21 7.77
N LEU A 717 3.27 -12.01 7.92
CA LEU A 717 2.84 -11.50 9.23
C LEU A 717 1.87 -12.45 9.91
N ARG A 718 0.87 -12.96 9.18
CA ARG A 718 -0.08 -13.95 9.72
C ARG A 718 0.61 -15.20 10.25
N THR A 719 1.66 -15.63 9.59
CA THR A 719 2.46 -16.78 10.04
C THR A 719 3.20 -16.46 11.34
N ILE A 720 3.80 -15.27 11.43
CA ILE A 720 4.49 -14.77 12.63
C ILE A 720 3.52 -14.63 13.80
N GLU A 721 2.35 -14.04 13.57
CA GLU A 721 1.30 -13.90 14.58
C GLU A 721 0.85 -15.24 15.16
N LEU A 722 0.60 -16.22 14.31
CA LEU A 722 0.22 -17.56 14.76
C LEU A 722 1.32 -18.19 15.62
N ILE A 723 2.59 -18.07 15.24
CA ILE A 723 3.74 -18.54 16.03
C ILE A 723 3.77 -17.87 17.41
N LEU A 724 3.58 -16.56 17.43
CA LEU A 724 3.61 -15.77 18.66
C LEU A 724 2.33 -15.91 19.50
N GLY A 725 1.23 -16.36 18.90
CA GLY A 725 -0.08 -16.48 19.53
C GLY A 725 -0.91 -15.19 19.49
N LEU A 726 -0.56 -14.27 18.56
CA LEU A 726 -1.23 -12.98 18.38
C LEU A 726 -2.48 -13.11 17.49
N PRO A 727 -3.55 -12.34 17.77
CA PRO A 727 -4.65 -12.18 16.83
C PRO A 727 -4.21 -11.33 15.63
N PRO A 728 -4.91 -11.42 14.49
CA PRO A 728 -4.64 -10.56 13.35
C PRO A 728 -4.94 -9.10 13.67
N MET A 729 -4.20 -8.18 13.04
CA MET A 729 -4.28 -6.74 13.22
C MET A 729 -5.32 -6.12 12.28
N SER A 730 -5.42 -6.63 11.06
CA SER A 730 -6.29 -6.10 10.01
C SER A 730 -7.08 -7.20 9.30
N GLN A 731 -7.90 -6.81 8.34
CA GLN A 731 -8.57 -7.76 7.45
C GLN A 731 -7.58 -8.42 6.48
N TYR A 732 -6.47 -7.79 6.16
CA TYR A 732 -5.45 -8.31 5.23
C TYR A 732 -4.75 -9.54 5.82
N ASP A 733 -4.13 -9.43 6.99
CA ASP A 733 -3.47 -10.57 7.65
C ASP A 733 -4.49 -11.63 8.11
N ALA A 734 -5.70 -11.21 8.56
CA ALA A 734 -6.77 -12.13 8.91
C ALA A 734 -7.23 -13.00 7.73
N ALA A 735 -7.19 -12.45 6.51
CA ALA A 735 -7.57 -13.14 5.28
C ALA A 735 -6.39 -13.89 4.64
N ALA A 736 -5.17 -13.48 4.93
CA ALA A 736 -3.98 -13.96 4.26
C ALA A 736 -3.71 -15.44 4.55
N LYS A 737 -3.09 -16.08 3.59
CA LYS A 737 -2.74 -17.50 3.66
C LYS A 737 -1.46 -17.68 4.47
N PRO A 738 -1.48 -18.34 5.66
CA PRO A 738 -0.27 -18.64 6.38
C PRO A 738 0.65 -19.57 5.60
N MET A 739 1.96 -19.43 5.80
CA MET A 739 2.98 -20.11 5.02
C MET A 739 3.18 -21.58 5.43
N TYR A 740 2.10 -22.32 5.65
CA TYR A 740 2.15 -23.72 6.11
C TYR A 740 2.98 -24.64 5.23
N ALA A 741 2.90 -24.46 3.89
CA ALA A 741 3.59 -25.34 2.95
C ALA A 741 5.11 -25.14 2.94
N ALA A 742 5.60 -24.00 3.44
CA ALA A 742 7.03 -23.75 3.60
C ALA A 742 7.65 -24.51 4.78
N PHE A 743 6.84 -25.11 5.65
CA PHE A 743 7.30 -25.77 6.88
C PHE A 743 7.08 -27.28 6.86
N ARG A 744 7.78 -27.98 7.75
CA ARG A 744 7.77 -29.43 7.93
C ARG A 744 7.48 -29.79 9.40
N SER A 745 6.96 -30.99 9.63
CA SER A 745 6.56 -31.44 10.97
C SER A 745 7.70 -31.92 11.85
N LYS A 746 8.88 -32.16 11.29
CA LYS A 746 10.07 -32.60 12.02
C LYS A 746 11.22 -31.64 11.74
N PRO A 747 11.89 -31.09 12.76
CA PRO A 747 12.96 -30.12 12.54
C PRO A 747 14.24 -30.81 12.00
N ASP A 748 15.01 -30.01 11.27
CA ASP A 748 16.36 -30.32 10.83
C ASP A 748 17.28 -29.22 11.33
N PRO A 749 18.03 -29.40 12.39
CA PRO A 749 18.76 -28.34 13.07
C PRO A 749 20.11 -28.02 12.42
N LEU A 750 20.43 -28.55 11.22
CA LEU A 750 21.65 -28.16 10.51
C LEU A 750 21.76 -26.64 10.41
N PRO A 751 22.88 -26.05 10.88
CA PRO A 751 23.06 -24.61 10.80
C PRO A 751 23.33 -24.17 9.37
N PHE A 752 23.04 -22.92 9.08
CA PHE A 752 23.44 -22.25 7.86
C PHE A 752 24.94 -21.92 7.94
N VAL A 753 25.61 -21.97 6.79
CA VAL A 753 26.98 -21.50 6.63
C VAL A 753 27.00 -20.38 5.63
N ARG A 754 27.32 -19.18 6.09
CA ARG A 754 27.39 -17.98 5.21
C ARG A 754 28.37 -18.17 4.08
N ARG A 755 28.06 -17.54 2.96
CA ARG A 755 28.94 -17.44 1.79
C ARG A 755 29.71 -16.13 1.88
N LYS A 756 30.97 -16.14 1.49
CA LYS A 756 31.78 -14.93 1.35
C LYS A 756 31.27 -14.15 0.14
N ALA A 757 31.30 -12.82 0.22
CA ALA A 757 31.09 -11.97 -0.93
C ALA A 757 32.04 -12.38 -2.07
N ARG A 758 31.54 -12.44 -3.29
CA ARG A 758 32.32 -12.82 -4.49
C ARG A 758 32.71 -11.58 -5.30
N VAL A 759 32.20 -10.41 -4.91
CA VAL A 759 32.56 -9.10 -5.47
C VAL A 759 33.23 -8.24 -4.41
N SER A 760 33.96 -7.22 -4.84
CA SER A 760 34.63 -6.30 -3.91
C SER A 760 33.59 -5.42 -3.21
N LEU A 761 33.61 -5.38 -1.89
CA LEU A 761 32.79 -4.49 -1.08
C LEU A 761 33.33 -3.06 -1.01
N ASP A 762 34.60 -2.89 -1.43
CA ASP A 762 35.30 -1.60 -1.46
C ASP A 762 35.20 -0.89 -2.81
N GLU A 763 34.45 -1.46 -3.76
CA GLU A 763 34.22 -0.83 -5.04
C GLU A 763 33.42 0.46 -4.86
N ARG A 764 33.95 1.57 -5.39
CA ARG A 764 33.38 2.91 -5.24
C ARG A 764 33.00 3.49 -6.59
N ASN A 765 31.93 4.29 -6.57
CA ASN A 765 31.50 5.03 -7.74
C ASN A 765 32.53 6.09 -8.14
N ASP A 766 32.91 6.13 -9.42
CA ASP A 766 33.73 7.18 -10.02
C ASP A 766 32.87 8.45 -10.23
N ALA A 767 33.48 9.61 -10.11
CA ALA A 767 32.82 10.88 -10.41
C ALA A 767 32.35 11.03 -11.87
N LYS A 768 32.86 10.19 -12.77
CA LYS A 768 32.49 10.11 -14.18
C LYS A 768 31.49 8.99 -14.49
N ALA A 769 31.09 8.18 -13.49
CA ALA A 769 30.13 7.12 -13.69
C ALA A 769 28.82 7.68 -14.27
N TRP A 770 28.17 6.91 -15.14
CA TRP A 770 26.89 7.30 -15.68
C TRP A 770 25.89 7.55 -14.53
N GLY A 771 25.17 8.66 -14.59
CA GLY A 771 24.24 9.05 -13.52
C GLY A 771 24.91 9.64 -12.25
N ALA A 772 26.24 9.77 -12.16
CA ALA A 772 26.92 10.29 -10.96
C ALA A 772 26.44 11.68 -10.54
N LYS A 773 26.25 12.59 -11.51
CA LYS A 773 25.73 13.95 -11.24
C LYS A 773 24.28 13.92 -10.74
N ALA A 774 23.46 13.06 -11.30
CA ALA A 774 22.07 12.89 -10.87
C ALA A 774 22.03 12.31 -9.45
N SER A 775 22.79 11.24 -9.19
CA SER A 775 22.88 10.64 -7.85
C SER A 775 23.39 11.59 -6.77
N LEU A 776 24.26 12.57 -7.12
CA LEU A 776 24.68 13.62 -6.19
C LEU A 776 23.56 14.60 -5.84
N ALA A 777 22.66 14.85 -6.78
CA ALA A 777 21.54 15.76 -6.59
C ALA A 777 20.35 15.09 -5.83
N MET A 778 20.34 13.76 -5.72
CA MET A 778 19.30 13.03 -4.99
C MET A 778 19.45 13.22 -3.49
N ASP A 779 18.34 13.41 -2.82
CA ASP A 779 18.27 13.34 -1.36
C ASP A 779 18.26 11.87 -0.96
N LEU A 780 19.31 11.41 -0.34
CA LEU A 780 19.51 10.02 0.12
C LEU A 780 19.70 9.96 1.65
N GLU A 781 19.48 11.07 2.34
CA GLU A 781 19.59 11.17 3.80
C GLU A 781 18.31 10.72 4.49
N GLU A 782 17.17 10.90 3.85
CA GLU A 782 15.89 10.38 4.30
C GLU A 782 15.42 9.26 3.37
N ALA A 783 14.68 8.30 3.92
CA ALA A 783 14.08 7.23 3.13
C ALA A 783 13.19 7.80 2.01
N ASP A 784 13.33 7.25 0.82
CA ASP A 784 12.45 7.46 -0.34
C ASP A 784 12.35 8.90 -0.87
N ARG A 785 13.38 9.73 -0.67
CA ARG A 785 13.46 11.06 -1.30
C ARG A 785 14.16 11.06 -2.67
N ALA A 786 14.79 9.97 -3.04
CA ALA A 786 15.41 9.86 -4.36
C ALA A 786 14.36 9.74 -5.45
N PRO A 787 14.54 10.37 -6.63
CA PRO A 787 13.68 10.13 -7.79
C PRO A 787 13.85 8.70 -8.30
N ASP A 788 12.95 7.81 -7.94
CA ASP A 788 13.04 6.36 -8.18
C ASP A 788 13.32 5.98 -9.62
N ARG A 789 12.64 6.59 -10.58
CA ARG A 789 12.82 6.30 -12.00
C ARG A 789 14.25 6.50 -12.44
N GLU A 790 14.84 7.61 -12.02
CA GLU A 790 16.21 7.97 -12.36
C GLU A 790 17.20 7.08 -11.60
N LEU A 791 16.95 6.81 -10.32
CA LEU A 791 17.78 5.92 -9.50
C LEU A 791 17.85 4.52 -10.10
N ASN A 792 16.74 3.96 -10.55
CA ASN A 792 16.70 2.60 -11.11
C ASN A 792 17.36 2.48 -12.49
N GLU A 793 17.25 3.47 -13.36
CA GLU A 793 18.05 3.50 -14.59
C GLU A 793 19.55 3.56 -14.27
N ILE A 794 19.90 4.37 -13.29
CA ILE A 794 21.29 4.47 -12.82
C ILE A 794 21.80 3.13 -12.32
N ILE A 795 21.02 2.44 -11.50
CA ILE A 795 21.35 1.10 -10.98
C ILE A 795 21.50 0.10 -12.13
N TRP A 796 20.55 0.07 -13.09
CA TRP A 796 20.61 -0.82 -14.24
C TRP A 796 21.89 -0.61 -15.06
N ARG A 797 22.17 0.64 -15.46
CA ARG A 797 23.32 0.97 -16.28
C ARG A 797 24.65 0.78 -15.55
N SER A 798 24.68 0.96 -14.23
CA SER A 798 25.88 0.70 -13.44
C SER A 798 26.28 -0.78 -13.43
N VAL A 799 25.32 -1.68 -13.58
CA VAL A 799 25.53 -3.14 -13.57
C VAL A 799 25.67 -3.71 -14.98
N ARG A 800 24.85 -3.25 -15.93
CA ARG A 800 24.75 -3.79 -17.30
C ARG A 800 25.58 -3.03 -18.33
N GLY A 801 26.15 -1.88 -17.96
CA GLY A 801 26.92 -0.98 -18.81
C GLY A 801 26.12 0.24 -19.28
N GLU A 802 26.83 1.34 -19.49
CA GLU A 802 26.25 2.66 -19.79
C GLU A 802 25.34 2.66 -21.04
N ASP A 803 25.67 1.86 -22.05
CA ASP A 803 24.94 1.75 -23.29
C ASP A 803 23.82 0.68 -23.26
N SER A 804 23.62 0.01 -22.14
CA SER A 804 22.63 -1.06 -22.01
C SER A 804 21.25 -0.48 -21.64
N PRO A 805 20.29 -0.39 -22.60
CA PRO A 805 18.92 -0.05 -22.23
C PRO A 805 18.31 -1.18 -21.39
N MET A 806 17.37 -0.85 -20.53
CA MET A 806 16.57 -1.88 -19.90
C MET A 806 15.83 -2.67 -20.98
N PRO A 807 15.75 -4.02 -20.89
CA PRO A 807 15.18 -4.83 -21.95
C PRO A 807 13.71 -4.49 -22.17
N PRO A 808 13.22 -4.47 -23.43
CA PRO A 808 11.81 -4.30 -23.69
C PRO A 808 11.01 -5.48 -23.14
N PRO A 809 9.75 -5.29 -22.78
CA PRO A 809 8.91 -6.34 -22.22
C PRO A 809 8.75 -7.50 -23.22
N VAL A 810 9.14 -8.70 -22.82
CA VAL A 810 9.06 -9.88 -23.68
C VAL A 810 7.78 -10.68 -23.43
N ARG A 811 7.13 -10.53 -22.30
CA ARG A 811 5.78 -11.05 -22.01
C ARG A 811 5.14 -10.20 -20.90
N ALA A 812 4.28 -9.28 -21.29
CA ALA A 812 3.26 -8.84 -20.38
C ALA A 812 2.30 -10.01 -20.12
N ALA A 813 1.86 -10.21 -18.88
CA ALA A 813 0.63 -10.96 -18.66
C ALA A 813 -0.43 -10.27 -19.53
N PHE A 814 -1.02 -10.99 -20.48
CA PHE A 814 -1.91 -10.38 -21.47
C PHE A 814 -3.14 -9.82 -20.76
N VAL A 815 -3.10 -8.53 -20.49
CA VAL A 815 -4.32 -7.77 -20.29
C VAL A 815 -4.82 -7.46 -21.70
N ARG A 816 -5.77 -8.23 -22.18
CA ARG A 816 -6.62 -7.72 -23.27
C ARG A 816 -7.33 -6.53 -22.65
N PRO A 817 -7.23 -5.31 -23.24
CA PRO A 817 -8.19 -4.27 -22.91
C PRO A 817 -9.58 -4.93 -23.04
N LEU A 818 -10.47 -4.68 -22.07
CA LEU A 818 -11.86 -5.04 -22.23
C LEU A 818 -12.31 -4.33 -23.52
N GLU A 819 -12.32 -5.06 -24.62
CA GLU A 819 -12.97 -4.60 -25.84
C GLU A 819 -14.43 -4.40 -25.44
N VAL A 820 -14.84 -3.13 -25.43
CA VAL A 820 -16.25 -2.79 -25.43
C VAL A 820 -16.79 -3.44 -26.69
N GLU A 821 -17.51 -4.56 -26.54
CA GLU A 821 -18.32 -5.06 -27.62
C GLU A 821 -19.25 -3.91 -28.02
N THR A 822 -18.89 -3.22 -29.09
CA THR A 822 -19.85 -2.46 -29.87
C THR A 822 -20.77 -3.50 -30.44
N GLU A 823 -21.97 -3.66 -29.86
CA GLU A 823 -23.05 -4.31 -30.57
C GLU A 823 -23.15 -3.60 -31.91
N GLY A 824 -22.67 -4.29 -32.95
CA GLY A 824 -22.88 -3.90 -34.32
C GLY A 824 -24.35 -3.97 -34.65
N ASP A 825 -24.78 -3.05 -35.48
CA ASP A 825 -26.12 -2.86 -36.07
C ASP A 825 -26.92 -4.12 -36.32
#